data_4205a950fbd49430f575432337258c9e
#
_entry.id   4205a950fbd49430f575432337258c9e
#
_cell.length_a   1.000
_cell.length_b   1.000
_cell.length_c   1.000
_cell.angle_alpha   90.00
_cell.angle_beta   90.00
_cell.angle_gamma   90.00
#
_symmetry.space_group_name_H-M   'P 1'
#
loop_
_entity.id
_entity.type
_entity.pdbx_description
1 polymer ?
#
loop_
_entity_poly.entity_id
_entity_poly.type
_entity_poly.pdbx_seq_one_letter_code
_entity_poly.pdbx_strand_id
1 'polypeptide(L)'
;MKRLFAFLIVTVLCSFTMSAARQDNIVSAKLVDKNDGSALGWATVAVRDVEGNITACTTTDENGKFQVNFPSSHKMTISLIGYKDVVLVSLADCAVVEMEVDRESLAAATVTEKVQLVEMKVDKVVMNVSQSAFAQGSTGMDLIKKAPGVVIDKDGNITLNGKSVAVWIDGRPSYMDGKALEALLRSTPGTSIEKFELIANPSSKYDAQGQGGIINIKTKKNALAGFNGSLGATVGGMYFGRTDRFLWQEDFWANINYRSKKTNTFLNVYEGDYKTDMNFATDLETVTEMGPFRQGTESLQCNDYKAMNIKLGNDWFIDDKNIFGVILNVPGSWNFMGRKGDEPFNGSSVQEVAGLRTENLSATDNDSKSLTASANVNYTHIFDEAKSSEITANLDWYRTGSKSYNTILSRDYIASEEYVETDKVIDNNSTVSIYSAKADWQTMCWKNAMLEAGGKWAGSFTDNKMLKTETSMPDNRNDFTYQEHIAALYVSIAKPFGKFSVKAGLRGEYTHSYGDWKTAGTDTRRSYFDLFPTVFAGWNPSQNFMMNLSYTRRIQRPNYYNLNPAEQYVDAHSFVVGNPDLKPQYTNSVSLSAVFFKNFSVAVGYDHNRDMFNQLPSYRQNGDQILTWGNFGYCHMAFLSANISGFQIAKWLQWTLNLNGLYSDNIDVNLRNRSFMFAGYTDFTFILPKDWKIQIDGRYNSPMTWGYFRLEPVFVSNLGIKKNFLENRLTLSLDVDNLFRSQKQDLTVVGGADKNVTLSKIYQHYDSQKVKIGVSYNFGQAQRTRYRKVGNLEESSRTSGTGIGG
;
A
#
# COMPACT_ATOMS: atom_id res chain seq x y z
N MET A 1 3.69 -28.81 -22.40
CA MET A 1 2.90 -28.76 -23.63
C MET A 1 3.36 -29.77 -24.68
N LYS A 2 4.64 -29.81 -25.05
CA LYS A 2 5.08 -30.83 -26.07
C LYS A 2 4.87 -32.30 -25.61
N ARG A 3 5.05 -32.62 -24.33
CA ARG A 3 4.81 -33.97 -23.77
C ARG A 3 3.31 -34.29 -23.58
N LEU A 4 2.47 -33.30 -23.30
CA LEU A 4 1.01 -33.47 -23.19
C LEU A 4 0.36 -33.66 -24.56
N PHE A 5 0.89 -32.97 -25.59
CA PHE A 5 0.46 -33.12 -26.98
C PHE A 5 0.91 -34.47 -27.56
N ALA A 6 2.12 -34.93 -27.20
CA ALA A 6 2.59 -36.29 -27.56
C ALA A 6 1.74 -37.38 -26.91
N PHE A 7 1.28 -37.14 -25.62
CA PHE A 7 0.40 -38.08 -24.91
C PHE A 7 -0.98 -38.19 -25.57
N LEU A 8 -1.55 -37.03 -25.99
CA LEU A 8 -2.85 -37.02 -26.68
C LEU A 8 -2.76 -37.66 -28.09
N ILE A 9 -1.68 -37.44 -28.81
CA ILE A 9 -1.44 -38.04 -30.14
C ILE A 9 -1.20 -39.55 -30.02
N VAL A 10 -0.49 -40.03 -29.02
CA VAL A 10 -0.25 -41.45 -28.79
C VAL A 10 -1.56 -42.15 -28.41
N THR A 11 -2.43 -41.54 -27.61
CA THR A 11 -3.73 -42.13 -27.22
C THR A 11 -4.68 -42.20 -28.41
N VAL A 12 -4.65 -41.23 -29.33
CA VAL A 12 -5.47 -41.22 -30.55
C VAL A 12 -4.92 -42.19 -31.61
N LEU A 13 -3.60 -42.31 -31.74
CA LEU A 13 -2.96 -43.27 -32.64
C LEU A 13 -3.15 -44.73 -32.23
N CYS A 14 -3.19 -44.99 -30.89
CA CYS A 14 -3.46 -46.34 -30.38
C CYS A 14 -4.90 -46.83 -30.68
N SER A 15 -5.83 -45.92 -30.95
CA SER A 15 -7.22 -46.26 -31.25
C SER A 15 -7.44 -46.69 -32.69
N PHE A 16 -6.46 -46.57 -33.59
CA PHE A 16 -6.61 -46.82 -35.02
C PHE A 16 -5.79 -48.03 -35.58
N THR A 17 -5.00 -48.73 -34.76
CA THR A 17 -4.25 -49.89 -35.21
C THR A 17 -4.67 -51.19 -34.54
N MET A 18 -5.97 -51.56 -34.63
CA MET A 18 -6.36 -52.96 -34.51
C MET A 18 -6.35 -53.60 -35.90
N SER A 19 -5.18 -53.99 -36.38
CA SER A 19 -5.03 -54.92 -37.49
C SER A 19 -4.31 -56.17 -37.00
N ALA A 20 -4.90 -57.32 -37.30
CA ALA A 20 -4.50 -58.62 -36.81
C ALA A 20 -2.99 -58.91 -36.93
N ALA A 21 -2.31 -59.06 -35.83
CA ALA A 21 -0.94 -59.55 -35.74
C ALA A 21 -0.87 -60.76 -34.84
N ARG A 22 -0.11 -61.74 -35.30
CA ARG A 22 0.11 -63.05 -34.76
C ARG A 22 0.34 -63.10 -33.22
N GLN A 23 -0.24 -64.15 -32.61
CA GLN A 23 -0.42 -64.44 -31.21
C GLN A 23 0.85 -64.93 -30.47
N ASP A 24 2.08 -64.66 -30.93
CA ASP A 24 3.25 -65.38 -30.47
C ASP A 24 4.22 -64.60 -29.55
N ASN A 25 3.89 -63.55 -28.88
CA ASN A 25 4.74 -62.94 -27.84
C ASN A 25 3.97 -62.03 -26.87
N ILE A 26 2.78 -62.40 -26.44
CA ILE A 26 2.01 -61.68 -25.47
C ILE A 26 2.60 -61.91 -24.08
N VAL A 27 3.00 -60.81 -23.38
CA VAL A 27 3.52 -60.81 -22.04
C VAL A 27 2.53 -60.08 -21.13
N SER A 28 2.20 -60.74 -19.99
CA SER A 28 1.41 -60.11 -18.91
C SER A 28 2.33 -59.74 -17.75
N ALA A 29 2.15 -58.55 -17.18
CA ALA A 29 2.94 -58.15 -15.99
C ALA A 29 2.11 -57.23 -15.10
N LYS A 30 2.62 -57.00 -13.86
CA LYS A 30 2.06 -56.09 -12.89
C LYS A 30 3.04 -54.98 -12.56
N LEU A 31 2.61 -53.74 -12.63
CA LEU A 31 3.38 -52.56 -12.28
C LEU A 31 3.10 -52.16 -10.83
N VAL A 32 4.18 -51.91 -10.05
CA VAL A 32 4.06 -51.52 -8.62
C VAL A 32 5.07 -50.41 -8.29
N ASP A 33 4.75 -49.61 -7.24
CA ASP A 33 5.69 -48.67 -6.65
C ASP A 33 6.82 -49.43 -5.91
N LYS A 34 8.06 -49.04 -6.17
CA LYS A 34 9.24 -49.66 -5.56
C LYS A 34 9.33 -49.46 -4.07
N ASN A 35 8.73 -48.39 -3.49
CA ASN A 35 8.87 -48.05 -2.09
C ASN A 35 7.85 -48.76 -1.18
N ASP A 36 6.61 -48.87 -1.63
CA ASP A 36 5.51 -49.42 -0.81
C ASP A 36 4.79 -50.64 -1.44
N GLY A 37 5.16 -51.04 -2.67
CA GLY A 37 4.56 -52.19 -3.37
C GLY A 37 3.13 -51.93 -3.85
N SER A 38 2.63 -50.70 -3.76
CA SER A 38 1.28 -50.38 -4.23
C SER A 38 1.16 -50.53 -5.76
N ALA A 39 -0.02 -50.97 -6.23
CA ALA A 39 -0.28 -51.13 -7.66
C ALA A 39 -0.35 -49.77 -8.37
N LEU A 40 0.32 -49.68 -9.49
CA LEU A 40 0.36 -48.45 -10.31
C LEU A 40 -0.55 -48.59 -11.53
N GLY A 41 -1.76 -48.08 -11.42
CA GLY A 41 -2.74 -48.03 -12.52
C GLY A 41 -2.52 -46.89 -13.50
N TRP A 42 -3.03 -47.06 -14.71
CA TRP A 42 -3.05 -46.06 -15.78
C TRP A 42 -1.67 -45.66 -16.30
N ALA A 43 -0.62 -46.44 -16.09
CA ALA A 43 0.69 -46.23 -16.68
C ALA A 43 0.63 -46.60 -18.17
N THR A 44 1.31 -45.84 -19.03
CA THR A 44 1.42 -46.11 -20.47
C THR A 44 2.55 -47.11 -20.69
N VAL A 45 2.25 -48.18 -21.40
CA VAL A 45 3.20 -49.22 -21.82
C VAL A 45 3.33 -49.17 -23.34
N ALA A 46 4.49 -48.81 -23.87
CA ALA A 46 4.75 -48.68 -25.31
C ALA A 46 5.89 -49.61 -25.73
N VAL A 47 5.67 -50.43 -26.71
CA VAL A 47 6.67 -51.32 -27.32
C VAL A 47 7.15 -50.71 -28.65
N ARG A 48 8.49 -50.64 -28.82
CA ARG A 48 9.15 -50.02 -29.96
C ARG A 48 10.08 -51.01 -30.64
N ASP A 49 10.12 -50.95 -31.95
CA ASP A 49 11.09 -51.72 -32.76
C ASP A 49 12.51 -51.12 -32.68
N VAL A 50 13.45 -51.70 -33.38
CA VAL A 50 14.85 -51.25 -33.45
C VAL A 50 15.02 -49.87 -34.11
N GLU A 51 14.02 -49.46 -34.90
CA GLU A 51 13.98 -48.17 -35.58
C GLU A 51 13.33 -47.07 -34.73
N GLY A 52 12.73 -47.45 -33.58
CA GLY A 52 12.09 -46.54 -32.61
C GLY A 52 10.59 -46.34 -32.85
N ASN A 53 9.96 -47.02 -33.81
CA ASN A 53 8.54 -46.93 -34.08
C ASN A 53 7.72 -47.71 -33.05
N ILE A 54 6.57 -47.21 -32.64
CA ILE A 54 5.68 -47.93 -31.72
C ILE A 54 4.97 -49.05 -32.47
N THR A 55 5.19 -50.29 -32.05
CA THR A 55 4.61 -51.51 -32.63
C THR A 55 3.42 -52.04 -31.83
N ALA A 56 3.40 -51.78 -30.51
CA ALA A 56 2.27 -52.06 -29.65
C ALA A 56 2.23 -51.06 -28.49
N CYS A 57 1.04 -50.77 -27.99
CA CYS A 57 0.89 -50.00 -26.74
C CYS A 57 -0.36 -50.44 -25.95
N THR A 58 -0.31 -50.28 -24.65
CA THR A 58 -1.41 -50.53 -23.72
C THR A 58 -1.29 -49.64 -22.51
N THR A 59 -2.24 -49.72 -21.59
CA THR A 59 -2.18 -49.07 -20.28
C THR A 59 -2.39 -50.10 -19.17
N THR A 60 -1.82 -49.85 -17.96
CA THR A 60 -2.12 -50.68 -16.82
C THR A 60 -3.56 -50.42 -16.35
N ASP A 61 -4.21 -51.47 -15.83
CA ASP A 61 -5.53 -51.37 -15.16
C ASP A 61 -5.40 -50.74 -13.75
N GLU A 62 -6.49 -50.58 -13.04
CA GLU A 62 -6.51 -50.05 -11.65
C GLU A 62 -5.70 -50.88 -10.65
N ASN A 63 -5.43 -52.14 -10.95
CA ASN A 63 -4.61 -53.08 -10.16
C ASN A 63 -3.16 -53.14 -10.64
N GLY A 64 -2.75 -52.26 -11.55
CA GLY A 64 -1.41 -52.18 -12.14
C GLY A 64 -1.11 -53.29 -13.14
N LYS A 65 -2.08 -54.10 -13.60
CA LYS A 65 -1.86 -55.20 -14.57
C LYS A 65 -1.95 -54.69 -15.99
N PHE A 66 -1.10 -55.22 -16.85
CA PHE A 66 -1.13 -54.98 -18.29
C PHE A 66 -0.77 -56.20 -19.08
N GLN A 67 -1.18 -56.23 -20.36
CA GLN A 67 -0.86 -57.28 -21.28
C GLN A 67 -0.50 -56.61 -22.63
N VAL A 68 0.64 -57.03 -23.24
CA VAL A 68 1.11 -56.40 -24.50
C VAL A 68 1.93 -57.41 -25.30
N ASN A 69 1.90 -57.29 -26.63
CA ASN A 69 2.76 -58.07 -27.48
C ASN A 69 4.19 -57.47 -27.45
N PHE A 70 5.16 -58.26 -26.90
CA PHE A 70 6.53 -57.82 -26.70
C PHE A 70 7.53 -58.79 -27.35
N PRO A 71 7.83 -58.63 -28.68
CA PRO A 71 8.85 -59.41 -29.36
C PRO A 71 10.25 -59.19 -28.80
N SER A 72 11.07 -60.23 -28.77
CA SER A 72 12.42 -60.22 -28.16
C SER A 72 13.42 -59.21 -28.82
N SER A 73 13.10 -58.72 -30.02
CA SER A 73 13.88 -57.69 -30.73
C SER A 73 13.46 -56.27 -30.41
N HIS A 74 12.40 -56.09 -29.59
CA HIS A 74 11.79 -54.79 -29.31
C HIS A 74 12.17 -54.25 -27.90
N LYS A 75 11.97 -52.98 -27.67
CA LYS A 75 12.10 -52.33 -26.34
C LYS A 75 10.74 -51.90 -25.80
N MET A 76 10.47 -52.20 -24.57
CA MET A 76 9.28 -51.73 -23.88
C MET A 76 9.63 -50.55 -22.99
N THR A 77 8.90 -49.46 -23.14
CA THR A 77 8.99 -48.27 -22.25
C THR A 77 7.69 -48.13 -21.46
N ILE A 78 7.80 -48.09 -20.14
CA ILE A 78 6.67 -47.88 -19.22
C ILE A 78 6.84 -46.51 -18.61
N SER A 79 5.82 -45.67 -18.78
CA SER A 79 5.81 -44.25 -18.30
C SER A 79 4.59 -43.97 -17.46
N LEU A 80 4.80 -43.33 -16.30
CA LEU A 80 3.73 -42.85 -15.42
C LEU A 80 4.12 -41.50 -14.87
N ILE A 81 3.19 -40.55 -14.84
CA ILE A 81 3.45 -39.20 -14.31
C ILE A 81 3.86 -39.30 -12.83
N GLY A 82 5.04 -38.76 -12.49
CA GLY A 82 5.62 -38.80 -11.14
C GLY A 82 6.58 -39.97 -10.88
N TYR A 83 6.83 -40.80 -11.90
CA TYR A 83 7.78 -41.92 -11.83
C TYR A 83 8.83 -41.82 -12.92
N LYS A 84 10.00 -42.39 -12.70
CA LYS A 84 11.05 -42.55 -13.72
C LYS A 84 10.62 -43.54 -14.75
N ASP A 85 10.82 -43.25 -16.03
CA ASP A 85 10.53 -44.18 -17.10
C ASP A 85 11.35 -45.47 -16.96
N VAL A 86 10.71 -46.61 -17.08
CA VAL A 86 11.35 -47.93 -17.06
C VAL A 86 11.45 -48.42 -18.51
N VAL A 87 12.68 -48.76 -18.94
CA VAL A 87 12.94 -49.33 -20.26
C VAL A 87 13.38 -50.78 -20.11
N LEU A 88 12.62 -51.69 -20.69
CA LEU A 88 12.87 -53.13 -20.66
C LEU A 88 13.21 -53.64 -22.07
N VAL A 89 14.20 -54.53 -22.17
CA VAL A 89 14.58 -55.24 -23.37
C VAL A 89 14.12 -56.68 -23.36
N SER A 90 13.67 -57.19 -22.21
CA SER A 90 13.04 -58.48 -22.01
C SER A 90 12.14 -58.42 -20.77
N LEU A 91 11.04 -59.21 -20.79
CA LEU A 91 10.12 -59.28 -19.65
C LEU A 91 9.60 -60.72 -19.57
N ALA A 92 9.66 -61.32 -18.42
CA ALA A 92 9.05 -62.65 -18.21
C ALA A 92 7.53 -62.51 -18.04
N ASP A 93 6.77 -63.53 -18.45
CA ASP A 93 5.33 -63.52 -18.22
C ASP A 93 5.01 -63.54 -16.72
N CYS A 94 3.96 -62.84 -16.34
CA CYS A 94 3.57 -62.62 -14.91
C CYS A 94 4.64 -61.92 -14.05
N ALA A 95 5.61 -61.20 -14.64
CA ALA A 95 6.62 -60.42 -13.89
C ALA A 95 5.99 -59.23 -13.14
N VAL A 96 6.63 -58.86 -12.03
CA VAL A 96 6.36 -57.60 -11.32
C VAL A 96 7.41 -56.60 -11.78
N VAL A 97 6.96 -55.47 -12.32
CA VAL A 97 7.81 -54.35 -12.74
C VAL A 97 7.68 -53.24 -11.69
N GLU A 98 8.82 -52.81 -11.16
CA GLU A 98 8.86 -51.74 -10.17
C GLU A 98 9.20 -50.41 -10.81
N MET A 99 8.48 -49.34 -10.40
CA MET A 99 8.80 -47.97 -10.80
C MET A 99 9.25 -47.16 -9.55
N GLU A 100 10.29 -46.38 -9.77
CA GLU A 100 10.82 -45.45 -8.76
C GLU A 100 10.23 -44.07 -8.94
N VAL A 101 9.78 -43.45 -7.83
CA VAL A 101 9.25 -42.08 -7.86
C VAL A 101 10.33 -41.11 -8.36
N ASP A 102 10.01 -40.37 -9.40
CA ASP A 102 10.87 -39.31 -9.93
C ASP A 102 10.69 -38.01 -9.12
N ARG A 103 11.51 -37.87 -8.08
CA ARG A 103 11.48 -36.67 -7.22
C ARG A 103 11.91 -35.39 -7.95
N GLU A 104 12.69 -35.50 -9.03
CA GLU A 104 13.09 -34.36 -9.85
C GLU A 104 11.96 -33.95 -10.82
N SER A 105 11.22 -34.89 -11.37
CA SER A 105 10.07 -34.67 -12.23
C SER A 105 8.87 -34.12 -11.46
N LEU A 106 8.65 -34.53 -10.21
CA LEU A 106 7.63 -33.95 -9.32
C LEU A 106 7.92 -32.47 -8.98
N ALA A 107 9.18 -32.09 -8.89
CA ALA A 107 9.57 -30.69 -8.78
C ALA A 107 9.34 -29.87 -10.08
N ALA A 108 9.37 -30.54 -11.24
CA ALA A 108 9.17 -29.94 -12.55
C ALA A 108 7.72 -29.99 -13.05
N ALA A 109 6.89 -30.88 -12.52
CA ALA A 109 5.46 -31.02 -12.85
C ALA A 109 4.54 -30.15 -11.99
N THR A 110 5.06 -29.09 -11.37
CA THR A 110 4.20 -27.97 -10.95
C THR A 110 3.61 -27.41 -12.24
N VAL A 111 2.34 -27.68 -12.50
CA VAL A 111 1.54 -26.92 -13.46
C VAL A 111 1.60 -25.47 -12.98
N THR A 112 2.58 -24.72 -13.43
CA THR A 112 2.60 -23.28 -13.35
C THR A 112 1.51 -22.84 -14.32
N GLU A 113 0.27 -22.84 -13.85
CA GLU A 113 -0.71 -21.94 -14.41
C GLU A 113 -0.02 -20.58 -14.42
N LYS A 114 0.19 -20.03 -15.60
CA LYS A 114 0.89 -18.75 -15.76
C LYS A 114 0.01 -17.70 -15.10
N VAL A 115 0.18 -17.51 -13.78
CA VAL A 115 -0.56 -16.49 -13.01
C VAL A 115 -0.34 -15.17 -13.74
N GLN A 116 -1.43 -14.51 -14.07
CA GLN A 116 -1.38 -13.25 -14.80
C GLN A 116 -0.73 -12.19 -13.94
N LEU A 117 0.04 -11.27 -14.55
CA LEU A 117 0.61 -10.14 -13.82
C LEU A 117 -0.50 -9.29 -13.18
N VAL A 118 -1.58 -9.04 -13.92
CA VAL A 118 -2.78 -8.34 -13.41
C VAL A 118 -3.99 -9.25 -13.59
N GLU A 119 -4.74 -9.45 -12.52
CA GLU A 119 -5.98 -10.24 -12.46
C GLU A 119 -7.08 -9.38 -11.85
N MET A 120 -8.27 -9.37 -12.43
CA MET A 120 -9.43 -8.67 -11.86
C MET A 120 -10.33 -9.67 -11.13
N LYS A 121 -10.62 -9.39 -9.87
CA LYS A 121 -11.66 -10.06 -9.07
C LYS A 121 -12.88 -9.17 -8.95
N VAL A 122 -14.01 -9.70 -8.47
CA VAL A 122 -15.28 -8.96 -8.43
C VAL A 122 -15.20 -7.65 -7.61
N ASP A 123 -14.32 -7.55 -6.63
CA ASP A 123 -14.18 -6.41 -5.73
C ASP A 123 -12.76 -5.81 -5.70
N LYS A 124 -11.82 -6.28 -6.54
CA LYS A 124 -10.43 -5.80 -6.53
C LYS A 124 -9.66 -6.17 -7.79
N VAL A 125 -8.59 -5.41 -8.06
CA VAL A 125 -7.55 -5.76 -9.02
C VAL A 125 -6.36 -6.36 -8.26
N VAL A 126 -5.81 -7.46 -8.74
CA VAL A 126 -4.66 -8.13 -8.13
C VAL A 126 -3.47 -8.02 -9.07
N MET A 127 -2.39 -7.41 -8.63
CA MET A 127 -1.10 -7.40 -9.31
C MET A 127 -0.18 -8.45 -8.68
N ASN A 128 0.11 -9.52 -9.41
CA ASN A 128 0.92 -10.64 -8.96
C ASN A 128 2.42 -10.32 -9.10
N VAL A 129 3.02 -9.76 -8.07
CA VAL A 129 4.42 -9.34 -8.03
C VAL A 129 5.38 -10.50 -8.27
N SER A 130 5.04 -11.70 -7.81
CA SER A 130 5.86 -12.91 -7.99
C SER A 130 6.08 -13.27 -9.46
N GLN A 131 5.24 -12.78 -10.36
CA GLN A 131 5.36 -12.97 -11.83
C GLN A 131 6.08 -11.79 -12.50
N SER A 132 6.37 -10.72 -11.75
CA SER A 132 7.05 -9.55 -12.28
C SER A 132 8.56 -9.78 -12.36
N ALA A 133 9.16 -9.50 -13.51
CA ALA A 133 10.62 -9.45 -13.66
C ALA A 133 11.30 -8.40 -12.74
N PHE A 134 10.50 -7.51 -12.16
CA PHE A 134 10.97 -6.43 -11.29
C PHE A 134 11.06 -6.82 -9.82
N ALA A 135 10.49 -7.96 -9.38
CA ALA A 135 10.47 -8.33 -7.97
C ALA A 135 11.89 -8.44 -7.38
N GLN A 136 12.84 -8.89 -8.19
CA GLN A 136 14.24 -8.97 -7.79
C GLN A 136 14.94 -7.62 -7.89
N GLY A 137 15.61 -7.22 -6.83
CA GLY A 137 16.34 -5.96 -6.74
C GLY A 137 15.46 -4.71 -6.72
N SER A 138 14.16 -4.84 -6.48
CA SER A 138 13.23 -3.74 -6.27
C SER A 138 12.69 -3.76 -4.85
N THR A 139 12.34 -2.59 -4.36
CA THR A 139 11.63 -2.43 -3.08
C THR A 139 10.12 -2.51 -3.29
N GLY A 140 9.37 -2.63 -2.20
CA GLY A 140 7.91 -2.51 -2.24
C GLY A 140 7.44 -1.18 -2.83
N MET A 141 8.19 -0.10 -2.57
CA MET A 141 7.92 1.23 -3.12
C MET A 141 8.10 1.26 -4.64
N ASP A 142 9.15 0.63 -5.18
CA ASP A 142 9.39 0.56 -6.62
C ASP A 142 8.32 -0.25 -7.35
N LEU A 143 7.78 -1.27 -6.68
CA LEU A 143 6.76 -2.14 -7.26
C LEU A 143 5.36 -1.55 -7.19
N ILE A 144 5.01 -0.87 -6.09
CA ILE A 144 3.68 -0.27 -5.95
C ILE A 144 3.48 0.91 -6.92
N LYS A 145 4.55 1.65 -7.26
CA LYS A 145 4.53 2.68 -8.32
C LYS A 145 4.09 2.13 -9.68
N LYS A 146 4.33 0.83 -9.92
CA LYS A 146 3.98 0.14 -11.17
C LYS A 146 2.59 -0.48 -11.14
N ALA A 147 1.90 -0.42 -10.01
CA ALA A 147 0.56 -0.97 -9.88
C ALA A 147 -0.47 -0.12 -10.63
N PRO A 148 -1.45 -0.74 -11.28
CA PRO A 148 -2.46 -0.03 -12.06
C PRO A 148 -3.21 1.00 -11.24
N GLY A 149 -3.29 2.25 -11.73
CA GLY A 149 -4.02 3.35 -11.10
C GLY A 149 -3.36 3.96 -9.87
N VAL A 150 -2.20 3.47 -9.45
CA VAL A 150 -1.48 4.00 -8.29
C VAL A 150 -0.64 5.20 -8.71
N VAL A 151 -0.75 6.27 -7.92
CA VAL A 151 0.12 7.46 -8.00
C VAL A 151 0.65 7.75 -6.60
N ILE A 152 1.93 8.09 -6.51
CA ILE A 152 2.59 8.45 -5.25
C ILE A 152 3.07 9.89 -5.36
N ASP A 153 2.71 10.72 -4.39
CA ASP A 153 3.15 12.11 -4.36
C ASP A 153 4.57 12.26 -3.79
N LYS A 154 5.03 13.51 -3.66
CA LYS A 154 6.36 13.84 -3.13
C LYS A 154 6.55 13.47 -1.65
N ASP A 155 5.46 13.44 -0.89
CA ASP A 155 5.46 13.18 0.55
C ASP A 155 5.27 11.69 0.86
N GLY A 156 5.26 10.84 -0.19
CA GLY A 156 5.06 9.40 -0.05
C GLY A 156 3.59 9.00 0.10
N ASN A 157 2.64 9.93 -0.03
CA ASN A 157 1.22 9.60 0.01
C ASN A 157 0.81 8.88 -1.26
N ILE A 158 0.04 7.82 -1.09
CA ILE A 158 -0.35 6.94 -2.18
C ILE A 158 -1.82 7.18 -2.51
N THR A 159 -2.10 7.32 -3.80
CA THR A 159 -3.47 7.38 -4.32
C THR A 159 -3.74 6.23 -5.29
N LEU A 160 -4.98 5.81 -5.39
CA LEU A 160 -5.47 4.82 -6.34
C LEU A 160 -6.64 5.42 -7.12
N ASN A 161 -6.49 5.54 -8.43
CA ASN A 161 -7.46 6.21 -9.30
C ASN A 161 -7.78 7.65 -8.84
N GLY A 162 -6.76 8.37 -8.37
CA GLY A 162 -6.89 9.75 -7.88
C GLY A 162 -7.45 9.90 -6.46
N LYS A 163 -7.75 8.80 -5.77
CA LYS A 163 -8.24 8.80 -4.38
C LYS A 163 -7.13 8.39 -3.42
N SER A 164 -7.02 9.05 -2.27
CA SER A 164 -6.13 8.64 -1.19
C SER A 164 -6.48 7.22 -0.73
N VAL A 165 -5.49 6.40 -0.42
CA VAL A 165 -5.69 5.00 -0.04
C VAL A 165 -5.03 4.68 1.29
N ALA A 166 -5.64 3.74 2.02
CA ALA A 166 -4.98 3.09 3.14
C ALA A 166 -4.11 1.93 2.62
N VAL A 167 -2.84 1.91 3.01
CA VAL A 167 -1.95 0.79 2.68
C VAL A 167 -2.00 -0.25 3.79
N TRP A 168 -2.25 -1.47 3.40
CA TRP A 168 -2.34 -2.62 4.28
C TRP A 168 -1.24 -3.64 3.94
N ILE A 169 -0.76 -4.34 4.94
CA ILE A 169 0.19 -5.43 4.79
C ILE A 169 -0.42 -6.69 5.36
N ASP A 170 -0.56 -7.72 4.53
CA ASP A 170 -1.16 -9.01 4.88
C ASP A 170 -2.58 -8.91 5.46
N GLY A 171 -3.34 -7.90 4.99
CA GLY A 171 -4.71 -7.66 5.43
C GLY A 171 -4.81 -6.77 6.67
N ARG A 172 -3.76 -6.04 7.01
CA ARG A 172 -3.70 -5.09 8.13
C ARG A 172 -3.33 -3.70 7.63
N PRO A 173 -3.94 -2.64 8.13
CA PRO A 173 -3.43 -1.30 7.93
C PRO A 173 -1.97 -1.21 8.36
N SER A 174 -1.17 -0.49 7.60
CA SER A 174 0.23 -0.22 7.97
C SER A 174 0.33 0.71 9.18
N TYR A 175 -0.71 1.51 9.43
CA TYR A 175 -0.76 2.61 10.41
C TYR A 175 0.28 3.69 10.16
N MET A 176 0.75 3.77 8.94
CA MET A 176 1.75 4.71 8.49
C MET A 176 1.23 5.45 7.27
N ASP A 177 1.59 6.70 7.17
CA ASP A 177 1.32 7.59 6.05
C ASP A 177 2.60 8.34 5.67
N GLY A 178 2.57 9.02 4.55
CA GLY A 178 3.65 9.87 4.08
C GLY A 178 5.01 9.19 4.15
N LYS A 179 5.98 9.89 4.73
CA LYS A 179 7.38 9.44 4.81
C LYS A 179 7.58 8.14 5.58
N ALA A 180 6.81 7.89 6.65
CA ALA A 180 6.92 6.66 7.41
C ALA A 180 6.47 5.43 6.59
N LEU A 181 5.41 5.57 5.81
CA LEU A 181 4.95 4.54 4.88
C LEU A 181 5.94 4.34 3.73
N GLU A 182 6.48 5.44 3.19
CA GLU A 182 7.52 5.39 2.17
C GLU A 182 8.75 4.61 2.66
N ALA A 183 9.22 4.90 3.87
CA ALA A 183 10.34 4.21 4.49
C ALA A 183 10.05 2.71 4.64
N LEU A 184 8.87 2.35 5.15
CA LEU A 184 8.46 0.94 5.26
C LEU A 184 8.43 0.24 3.90
N LEU A 185 7.87 0.86 2.87
CA LEU A 185 7.80 0.29 1.53
C LEU A 185 9.17 0.18 0.86
N ARG A 186 10.06 1.14 1.10
CA ARG A 186 11.46 1.07 0.65
C ARG A 186 12.23 -0.03 1.37
N SER A 187 11.98 -0.26 2.65
CA SER A 187 12.59 -1.34 3.42
C SER A 187 12.02 -2.74 3.08
N THR A 188 10.88 -2.82 2.40
CA THR A 188 10.25 -4.08 2.04
C THR A 188 10.83 -4.59 0.71
N PRO A 189 11.61 -5.69 0.69
CA PRO A 189 12.14 -6.22 -0.55
C PRO A 189 11.02 -6.69 -1.48
N GLY A 190 11.12 -6.38 -2.77
CA GLY A 190 10.14 -6.84 -3.75
C GLY A 190 10.03 -8.35 -3.84
N THR A 191 11.12 -9.06 -3.54
CA THR A 191 11.14 -10.53 -3.46
C THR A 191 10.29 -11.08 -2.33
N SER A 192 10.05 -10.32 -1.27
CA SER A 192 9.17 -10.71 -0.15
C SER A 192 7.69 -10.49 -0.44
N ILE A 193 7.35 -9.76 -1.50
CA ILE A 193 5.97 -9.47 -1.87
C ILE A 193 5.45 -10.54 -2.82
N GLU A 194 4.28 -11.09 -2.53
CA GLU A 194 3.56 -12.01 -3.41
C GLU A 194 2.72 -11.25 -4.43
N LYS A 195 1.89 -10.33 -3.96
CA LYS A 195 0.95 -9.55 -4.78
C LYS A 195 0.49 -8.28 -4.08
N PHE A 196 0.01 -7.33 -4.87
CA PHE A 196 -0.79 -6.20 -4.42
C PHE A 196 -2.26 -6.47 -4.73
N GLU A 197 -3.14 -6.27 -3.76
CA GLU A 197 -4.59 -6.25 -3.96
C GLU A 197 -5.04 -4.79 -3.95
N LEU A 198 -5.42 -4.28 -5.11
CA LEU A 198 -5.85 -2.90 -5.32
C LEU A 198 -7.38 -2.85 -5.22
N ILE A 199 -7.89 -2.33 -4.13
CA ILE A 199 -9.30 -2.29 -3.78
C ILE A 199 -9.75 -0.83 -3.86
N ALA A 200 -10.12 -0.37 -5.05
CA ALA A 200 -10.52 1.03 -5.25
C ALA A 200 -11.82 1.37 -4.48
N ASN A 201 -12.73 0.43 -4.39
CA ASN A 201 -13.99 0.56 -3.67
C ASN A 201 -14.15 -0.63 -2.70
N PRO A 202 -13.77 -0.48 -1.42
CA PRO A 202 -13.85 -1.57 -0.45
C PRO A 202 -15.29 -2.04 -0.19
N SER A 203 -15.49 -3.36 -0.06
CA SER A 203 -16.80 -3.96 0.23
C SER A 203 -17.19 -3.78 1.71
N SER A 204 -18.43 -4.13 2.07
CA SER A 204 -19.01 -4.00 3.42
C SER A 204 -18.22 -4.71 4.54
N LYS A 205 -17.37 -5.68 4.19
CA LYS A 205 -16.45 -6.35 5.12
C LYS A 205 -15.42 -5.40 5.74
N TYR A 206 -15.02 -4.38 4.97
CA TYR A 206 -14.09 -3.34 5.40
C TYR A 206 -14.84 -2.22 6.11
N ASP A 207 -14.17 -1.49 7.00
CA ASP A 207 -14.77 -0.34 7.66
C ASP A 207 -15.23 0.69 6.64
N ALA A 208 -16.30 1.37 6.97
CA ALA A 208 -16.81 2.43 6.10
C ALA A 208 -15.92 3.67 6.08
N GLN A 209 -14.97 3.78 7.03
CA GLN A 209 -14.01 4.87 7.15
C GLN A 209 -13.12 5.00 5.91
N GLY A 210 -12.90 6.24 5.46
CA GLY A 210 -12.03 6.62 4.35
C GLY A 210 -12.75 6.68 3.01
N GLN A 211 -12.45 7.71 2.24
CA GLN A 211 -13.00 7.92 0.89
C GLN A 211 -12.28 7.09 -0.16
N GLY A 212 -11.02 6.79 0.10
CA GLY A 212 -10.14 6.07 -0.78
C GLY A 212 -10.29 4.56 -0.73
N GLY A 213 -9.53 3.93 -1.57
CA GLY A 213 -9.42 2.48 -1.61
C GLY A 213 -8.47 1.93 -0.55
N ILE A 214 -8.17 0.65 -0.73
CA ILE A 214 -7.18 -0.06 0.07
C ILE A 214 -6.16 -0.67 -0.90
N ILE A 215 -4.88 -0.51 -0.63
CA ILE A 215 -3.83 -1.28 -1.27
C ILE A 215 -3.30 -2.29 -0.25
N ASN A 216 -3.66 -3.55 -0.44
CA ASN A 216 -3.24 -4.59 0.45
C ASN A 216 -2.04 -5.35 -0.12
N ILE A 217 -0.89 -5.16 0.50
CA ILE A 217 0.37 -5.82 0.17
C ILE A 217 0.37 -7.20 0.79
N LYS A 218 0.34 -8.23 -0.05
CA LYS A 218 0.46 -9.62 0.41
C LYS A 218 1.91 -10.05 0.32
N THR A 219 2.49 -10.37 1.47
CA THR A 219 3.86 -10.88 1.54
C THR A 219 3.89 -12.38 1.24
N LYS A 220 4.98 -12.82 0.63
CA LYS A 220 5.23 -14.24 0.43
C LYS A 220 5.38 -14.91 1.78
N LYS A 221 4.62 -15.98 2.00
CA LYS A 221 4.77 -16.82 3.19
C LYS A 221 5.52 -18.08 2.79
N ASN A 222 6.63 -18.33 3.47
CA ASN A 222 7.42 -19.52 3.20
C ASN A 222 6.73 -20.79 3.71
N ALA A 223 6.61 -21.78 2.81
CA ALA A 223 6.08 -23.11 3.14
C ALA A 223 7.13 -24.03 3.73
N LEU A 224 8.42 -23.79 3.43
CA LEU A 224 9.49 -24.62 3.92
C LEU A 224 9.77 -24.35 5.40
N ALA A 225 9.93 -25.43 6.17
CA ALA A 225 10.50 -25.35 7.50
C ALA A 225 11.94 -24.85 7.39
N GLY A 226 12.35 -23.98 8.31
CA GLY A 226 13.70 -23.46 8.36
C GLY A 226 13.77 -21.95 8.53
N PHE A 227 14.97 -21.45 8.35
CA PHE A 227 15.36 -20.06 8.54
C PHE A 227 15.53 -19.37 7.19
N ASN A 228 14.92 -18.23 7.00
CA ASN A 228 15.03 -17.45 5.78
C ASN A 228 14.80 -15.96 6.07
N GLY A 229 15.25 -15.12 5.16
CA GLY A 229 15.05 -13.70 5.31
C GLY A 229 15.84 -12.86 4.32
N SER A 230 15.92 -11.57 4.63
CA SER A 230 16.66 -10.59 3.85
C SER A 230 17.23 -9.50 4.76
N LEU A 231 18.38 -8.99 4.39
CA LEU A 231 19.06 -7.86 4.99
C LEU A 231 19.32 -6.84 3.90
N GLY A 232 19.32 -5.56 4.24
CA GLY A 232 19.73 -4.54 3.30
C GLY A 232 20.10 -3.24 3.99
N ALA A 233 20.92 -2.46 3.28
CA ALA A 233 21.29 -1.12 3.64
C ALA A 233 21.33 -0.24 2.40
N THR A 234 20.95 1.00 2.56
CA THR A 234 21.09 2.05 1.54
C THR A 234 21.78 3.23 2.19
N VAL A 235 22.72 3.82 1.49
CA VAL A 235 23.41 5.02 1.93
C VAL A 235 23.57 5.97 0.75
N GLY A 236 23.42 7.26 1.01
CA GLY A 236 23.58 8.27 -0.02
C GLY A 236 23.39 9.66 0.51
N GLY A 237 23.29 10.59 -0.39
CA GLY A 237 23.04 11.98 -0.06
C GLY A 237 23.48 12.90 -1.18
N MET A 238 23.45 14.17 -0.88
CA MET A 238 23.87 15.23 -1.77
C MET A 238 24.29 16.45 -0.99
N TYR A 239 25.28 17.16 -1.49
CA TYR A 239 25.66 18.48 -0.97
C TYR A 239 24.71 19.55 -1.50
N PHE A 240 24.19 20.37 -0.59
CA PHE A 240 23.31 21.47 -0.92
C PHE A 240 23.99 22.81 -0.61
N GLY A 241 24.36 23.54 -1.66
CA GLY A 241 25.15 24.77 -1.56
C GLY A 241 24.42 25.94 -0.90
N ARG A 242 23.06 25.95 -0.89
CA ARG A 242 22.29 27.03 -0.26
C ARG A 242 22.39 26.98 1.27
N THR A 243 22.35 25.79 1.85
CA THR A 243 22.50 25.57 3.28
C THR A 243 23.90 25.17 3.69
N ASP A 244 24.81 24.98 2.72
CA ASP A 244 26.17 24.48 2.97
C ASP A 244 26.16 23.18 3.81
N ARG A 245 25.22 22.27 3.51
CA ARG A 245 25.04 20.98 4.19
C ARG A 245 25.13 19.82 3.21
N PHE A 246 25.67 18.72 3.72
CA PHE A 246 25.50 17.42 3.06
C PHE A 246 24.22 16.76 3.55
N LEU A 247 23.24 16.63 2.67
CA LEU A 247 21.94 16.04 2.97
C LEU A 247 22.05 14.51 2.90
N TRP A 248 22.40 13.94 4.01
CA TRP A 248 22.63 12.51 4.21
C TRP A 248 21.32 11.73 4.24
N GLN A 249 21.37 10.49 3.76
CA GLN A 249 20.33 9.49 3.91
C GLN A 249 20.95 8.13 4.15
N GLU A 250 20.47 7.42 5.15
CA GLU A 250 20.79 6.02 5.36
C GLU A 250 19.55 5.24 5.77
N ASP A 251 19.49 3.98 5.33
CA ASP A 251 18.44 3.03 5.66
C ASP A 251 19.09 1.69 5.97
N PHE A 252 18.67 1.05 7.04
CA PHE A 252 18.98 -0.33 7.35
C PHE A 252 17.67 -1.10 7.56
N TRP A 253 17.62 -2.32 7.04
CA TRP A 253 16.48 -3.19 7.28
C TRP A 253 16.86 -4.67 7.34
N ALA A 254 16.14 -5.41 8.18
CA ALA A 254 16.27 -6.84 8.34
C ALA A 254 14.89 -7.49 8.45
N ASN A 255 14.66 -8.51 7.63
CA ASN A 255 13.45 -9.33 7.70
C ASN A 255 13.89 -10.78 7.91
N ILE A 256 13.52 -11.34 9.02
CA ILE A 256 13.92 -12.69 9.44
C ILE A 256 12.66 -13.50 9.69
N ASN A 257 12.61 -14.71 9.18
CA ASN A 257 11.51 -15.63 9.39
C ASN A 257 12.02 -17.03 9.72
N TYR A 258 11.47 -17.62 10.76
CA TYR A 258 11.67 -19.01 11.13
C TYR A 258 10.34 -19.75 11.11
N ARG A 259 10.25 -20.82 10.35
CA ARG A 259 9.05 -21.66 10.27
C ARG A 259 9.34 -23.11 10.64
N SER A 260 8.49 -23.67 11.46
CA SER A 260 8.38 -25.10 11.73
C SER A 260 6.99 -25.62 11.32
N LYS A 261 6.74 -26.91 11.52
CA LYS A 261 5.39 -27.47 11.33
C LYS A 261 4.34 -26.84 12.24
N LYS A 262 4.74 -26.42 13.45
CA LYS A 262 3.82 -25.92 14.50
C LYS A 262 3.84 -24.40 14.66
N THR A 263 4.89 -23.73 14.20
CA THR A 263 5.02 -22.27 14.42
C THR A 263 5.59 -21.55 13.20
N ASN A 264 5.26 -20.27 13.08
CA ASN A 264 5.89 -19.34 12.16
C ASN A 264 6.21 -18.05 12.92
N THR A 265 7.49 -17.82 13.20
CA THR A 265 7.99 -16.62 13.89
C THR A 265 8.63 -15.69 12.89
N PHE A 266 8.33 -14.40 12.95
CA PHE A 266 8.96 -13.40 12.09
C PHE A 266 9.36 -12.16 12.88
N LEU A 267 10.49 -11.59 12.48
CA LEU A 267 11.03 -10.33 12.97
C LEU A 267 11.33 -9.42 11.79
N ASN A 268 10.80 -8.20 11.83
CA ASN A 268 11.15 -7.14 10.91
C ASN A 268 11.74 -5.98 11.71
N VAL A 269 12.91 -5.52 11.31
CA VAL A 269 13.58 -4.34 11.87
C VAL A 269 13.83 -3.37 10.74
N TYR A 270 13.59 -2.11 11.01
CA TYR A 270 13.88 -1.00 10.13
C TYR A 270 14.44 0.16 10.94
N GLU A 271 15.44 0.83 10.38
CA GLU A 271 15.98 2.09 10.88
C GLU A 271 16.35 2.96 9.68
N GLY A 272 16.09 4.26 9.76
CA GLY A 272 16.46 5.22 8.73
C GLY A 272 16.73 6.60 9.30
N ASP A 273 17.72 7.29 8.74
CA ASP A 273 18.08 8.68 9.03
C ASP A 273 18.06 9.47 7.72
N TYR A 274 17.25 10.53 7.68
CA TYR A 274 17.02 11.34 6.48
C TYR A 274 17.22 12.81 6.79
N LYS A 275 18.04 13.48 5.97
CA LYS A 275 18.21 14.93 6.03
C LYS A 275 17.64 15.55 4.76
N THR A 276 16.80 16.57 4.96
CA THR A 276 16.26 17.36 3.86
C THR A 276 16.23 18.83 4.28
N ASP A 277 16.47 19.71 3.33
CA ASP A 277 16.28 21.15 3.56
C ASP A 277 15.13 21.64 2.72
N MET A 278 14.37 22.58 3.27
CA MET A 278 13.24 23.19 2.61
C MET A 278 13.36 24.71 2.66
N ASN A 279 13.20 25.35 1.51
CA ASN A 279 12.93 26.78 1.46
C ASN A 279 11.42 26.98 1.39
N PHE A 280 10.88 27.63 2.41
CA PHE A 280 9.48 27.99 2.51
C PHE A 280 9.36 29.50 2.35
N ALA A 281 8.49 29.97 1.45
CA ALA A 281 8.20 31.39 1.30
C ALA A 281 6.70 31.59 1.09
N THR A 282 6.17 32.70 1.56
CA THR A 282 4.79 33.12 1.31
C THR A 282 4.73 34.57 0.83
N ASP A 283 3.84 34.84 -0.12
CA ASP A 283 3.45 36.18 -0.51
C ASP A 283 1.95 36.34 -0.27
N LEU A 284 1.58 37.31 0.54
CA LEU A 284 0.19 37.66 0.84
C LEU A 284 -0.07 39.13 0.46
N GLU A 285 -1.14 39.34 -0.30
CA GLU A 285 -1.71 40.66 -0.52
C GLU A 285 -3.21 40.63 -0.17
N THR A 286 -3.63 41.53 0.69
CA THR A 286 -5.04 41.66 1.11
C THR A 286 -5.39 43.12 1.41
N VAL A 287 -6.67 43.38 1.63
CA VAL A 287 -7.13 44.71 2.05
C VAL A 287 -7.71 44.57 3.46
N THR A 288 -7.10 45.26 4.41
CA THR A 288 -7.55 45.34 5.81
C THR A 288 -8.34 46.63 6.03
N GLU A 289 -8.92 46.77 7.23
CA GLU A 289 -9.55 48.02 7.64
C GLU A 289 -8.59 49.24 7.66
N MET A 290 -7.27 48.98 7.83
CA MET A 290 -6.23 50.02 7.80
C MET A 290 -5.73 50.33 6.37
N GLY A 291 -6.21 49.62 5.35
CA GLY A 291 -5.81 49.78 3.95
C GLY A 291 -5.16 48.55 3.36
N PRO A 292 -4.49 48.70 2.21
CA PRO A 292 -3.76 47.60 1.56
C PRO A 292 -2.70 47.02 2.50
N PHE A 293 -2.67 45.68 2.59
CA PHE A 293 -1.71 44.93 3.38
C PHE A 293 -0.93 43.99 2.47
N ARG A 294 0.38 44.00 2.60
CA ARG A 294 1.30 43.08 1.93
C ARG A 294 2.19 42.44 2.95
N GLN A 295 2.43 41.14 2.78
CA GLN A 295 3.37 40.38 3.61
C GLN A 295 4.13 39.38 2.73
N GLY A 296 5.45 39.45 2.80
CA GLY A 296 6.35 38.43 2.24
C GLY A 296 7.10 37.75 3.37
N THR A 297 7.12 36.41 3.39
CA THR A 297 7.94 35.66 4.34
C THR A 297 8.88 34.73 3.57
N GLU A 298 10.07 34.52 4.10
CA GLU A 298 11.01 33.51 3.62
C GLU A 298 11.64 32.80 4.82
N SER A 299 11.68 31.47 4.78
CA SER A 299 12.26 30.65 5.85
C SER A 299 13.03 29.48 5.23
N LEU A 300 14.27 29.29 5.68
CA LEU A 300 15.10 28.15 5.35
C LEU A 300 15.08 27.16 6.51
N GLN A 301 14.47 26.01 6.31
CA GLN A 301 14.29 24.99 7.33
C GLN A 301 15.17 23.77 7.04
N CYS A 302 16.01 23.40 8.00
CA CYS A 302 16.73 22.15 8.02
C CYS A 302 15.86 21.10 8.68
N ASN A 303 15.72 19.95 8.05
CA ASN A 303 14.87 18.87 8.54
C ASN A 303 15.71 17.58 8.67
N ASP A 304 15.86 17.12 9.92
CA ASP A 304 16.54 15.89 10.29
C ASP A 304 15.50 14.91 10.84
N TYR A 305 15.17 13.87 10.07
CA TYR A 305 14.15 12.89 10.39
C TYR A 305 14.76 11.51 10.59
N LYS A 306 14.49 10.90 11.74
CA LYS A 306 14.87 9.52 12.06
C LYS A 306 13.62 8.69 12.30
N ALA A 307 13.64 7.47 11.78
CA ALA A 307 12.56 6.51 11.97
C ALA A 307 13.11 5.13 12.34
N MET A 308 12.40 4.46 13.22
CA MET A 308 12.65 3.05 13.50
C MET A 308 11.36 2.26 13.52
N ASN A 309 11.43 0.97 13.22
CA ASN A 309 10.30 0.05 13.39
C ASN A 309 10.80 -1.33 13.77
N ILE A 310 10.21 -1.91 14.81
CA ILE A 310 10.43 -3.30 15.21
C ILE A 310 9.08 -3.99 15.22
N LYS A 311 8.94 -5.03 14.40
CA LYS A 311 7.73 -5.85 14.32
C LYS A 311 8.09 -7.31 14.56
N LEU A 312 7.54 -7.88 15.62
CA LEU A 312 7.69 -9.28 15.99
C LEU A 312 6.33 -9.96 15.92
N GLY A 313 6.27 -11.15 15.36
CA GLY A 313 5.04 -11.94 15.37
C GLY A 313 5.31 -13.42 15.40
N ASN A 314 4.35 -14.16 15.97
CA ASN A 314 4.34 -15.61 15.97
C ASN A 314 2.94 -16.15 15.69
N ASP A 315 2.88 -17.14 14.79
CA ASP A 315 1.70 -17.94 14.52
C ASP A 315 1.91 -19.35 15.04
N TRP A 316 0.99 -19.86 15.84
CA TRP A 316 0.94 -21.24 16.29
C TRP A 316 -0.13 -22.00 15.49
N PHE A 317 0.29 -23.01 14.75
CA PHE A 317 -0.59 -23.96 14.09
C PHE A 317 -0.91 -25.06 15.10
N ILE A 318 -2.00 -24.88 15.87
CA ILE A 318 -2.39 -25.81 16.94
C ILE A 318 -2.73 -27.17 16.30
N ASP A 319 -3.50 -27.11 15.23
CA ASP A 319 -3.82 -28.21 14.31
C ASP A 319 -4.15 -27.63 12.90
N ASP A 320 -4.65 -28.49 11.98
CA ASP A 320 -4.98 -28.08 10.61
C ASP A 320 -6.17 -27.09 10.55
N LYS A 321 -6.96 -27.00 11.60
CA LYS A 321 -8.16 -26.15 11.67
C LYS A 321 -7.98 -24.93 12.56
N ASN A 322 -7.04 -24.93 13.48
CA ASN A 322 -6.89 -23.94 14.53
C ASN A 322 -5.56 -23.23 14.45
N ILE A 323 -5.60 -21.92 14.19
CA ILE A 323 -4.43 -21.05 14.11
C ILE A 323 -4.59 -19.93 15.13
N PHE A 324 -3.63 -19.80 16.02
CA PHE A 324 -3.53 -18.70 16.98
C PHE A 324 -2.33 -17.85 16.66
N GLY A 325 -2.41 -16.54 16.85
CA GLY A 325 -1.27 -15.68 16.59
C GLY A 325 -1.24 -14.40 17.38
N VAL A 326 -0.01 -13.94 17.59
CA VAL A 326 0.29 -12.68 18.27
C VAL A 326 1.24 -11.86 17.42
N ILE A 327 1.03 -10.55 17.38
CA ILE A 327 1.94 -9.61 16.76
C ILE A 327 2.10 -8.40 17.64
N LEU A 328 3.34 -7.98 17.78
CA LEU A 328 3.77 -6.74 18.41
C LEU A 328 4.43 -5.87 17.35
N ASN A 329 4.14 -4.56 17.35
CA ASN A 329 4.75 -3.61 16.44
C ASN A 329 5.03 -2.31 17.18
N VAL A 330 6.28 -1.80 17.07
CA VAL A 330 6.77 -0.63 17.79
C VAL A 330 7.49 0.30 16.80
N PRO A 331 6.76 1.13 16.04
CA PRO A 331 7.36 2.22 15.29
C PRO A 331 7.66 3.42 16.19
N GLY A 332 8.77 4.10 15.89
CA GLY A 332 9.16 5.35 16.51
C GLY A 332 9.72 6.33 15.49
N SER A 333 9.57 7.62 15.75
CA SER A 333 10.18 8.67 14.93
C SER A 333 10.64 9.85 15.79
N TRP A 334 11.70 10.49 15.32
CA TRP A 334 12.25 11.73 15.83
C TRP A 334 12.41 12.67 14.65
N ASN A 335 11.94 13.88 14.79
CA ASN A 335 12.03 14.88 13.75
C ASN A 335 12.46 16.21 14.36
N PHE A 336 13.55 16.74 13.86
CA PHE A 336 13.96 18.12 14.10
C PHE A 336 13.76 18.92 12.83
N MET A 337 13.07 20.04 12.91
CA MET A 337 12.89 20.97 11.80
C MET A 337 13.18 22.39 12.33
N GLY A 338 14.17 23.08 11.75
CA GLY A 338 14.50 24.38 12.26
C GLY A 338 15.77 24.99 11.66
N ARG A 339 16.49 25.73 12.49
CA ARG A 339 17.70 26.45 12.11
C ARG A 339 18.86 25.51 11.76
N LYS A 340 19.77 26.01 10.93
CA LYS A 340 21.05 25.34 10.68
C LYS A 340 22.04 25.69 11.79
N GLY A 341 22.40 24.72 12.63
CA GLY A 341 23.43 24.92 13.67
C GLY A 341 23.14 26.11 14.58
N ASP A 342 24.13 26.99 14.72
CA ASP A 342 24.04 28.17 15.57
C ASP A 342 23.56 29.44 14.84
N GLU A 343 22.98 29.29 13.64
CA GLU A 343 22.40 30.43 12.92
C GLU A 343 21.34 31.13 13.79
N PRO A 344 21.39 32.47 13.94
CA PRO A 344 20.51 33.17 14.88
C PRO A 344 19.05 33.19 14.43
N PHE A 345 18.82 33.22 13.10
CA PHE A 345 17.51 33.26 12.49
C PHE A 345 17.48 32.36 11.25
N ASN A 346 16.32 31.77 10.95
CA ASN A 346 16.07 30.98 9.73
C ASN A 346 14.90 31.52 8.93
N GLY A 347 14.22 32.57 9.39
CA GLY A 347 13.11 33.19 8.70
C GLY A 347 13.18 34.71 8.78
N SER A 348 12.63 35.34 7.74
CA SER A 348 12.38 36.79 7.70
C SER A 348 11.00 37.06 7.12
N SER A 349 10.36 38.10 7.58
CA SER A 349 9.14 38.60 6.93
C SER A 349 9.18 40.12 6.83
N VAL A 350 8.55 40.61 5.76
CA VAL A 350 8.33 42.02 5.53
C VAL A 350 6.83 42.24 5.45
N GLN A 351 6.32 43.15 6.27
CA GLN A 351 4.92 43.55 6.23
C GLN A 351 4.82 45.02 5.82
N GLU A 352 3.87 45.37 4.98
CA GLU A 352 3.52 46.71 4.58
C GLU A 352 2.03 46.94 4.76
N VAL A 353 1.66 47.89 5.63
CA VAL A 353 0.28 48.28 5.93
C VAL A 353 0.16 49.78 5.75
N ALA A 354 -0.70 50.24 4.84
CA ALA A 354 -0.97 51.65 4.60
C ALA A 354 0.32 52.51 4.37
N GLY A 355 1.35 51.91 3.77
CA GLY A 355 2.65 52.54 3.54
C GLY A 355 3.63 52.47 4.69
N LEU A 356 3.26 51.84 5.82
CA LEU A 356 4.15 51.58 6.92
C LEU A 356 4.78 50.20 6.70
N ARG A 357 6.11 50.13 6.67
CA ARG A 357 6.89 48.88 6.52
C ARG A 357 7.47 48.43 7.84
N THR A 358 7.20 47.19 8.21
CA THR A 358 7.81 46.51 9.34
C THR A 358 8.57 45.29 8.86
N GLU A 359 9.68 44.98 9.50
CA GLU A 359 10.49 43.81 9.23
C GLU A 359 10.53 42.93 10.47
N ASN A 360 10.44 41.62 10.25
CA ASN A 360 10.54 40.60 11.31
C ASN A 360 11.67 39.63 10.94
N LEU A 361 12.49 39.28 11.92
CA LEU A 361 13.41 38.15 11.85
C LEU A 361 12.90 37.09 12.81
N SER A 362 12.83 35.85 12.35
CA SER A 362 12.35 34.73 13.16
C SER A 362 13.32 33.57 13.20
N ALA A 363 13.37 32.92 14.35
CA ALA A 363 14.04 31.65 14.58
C ALA A 363 13.00 30.64 15.03
N THR A 364 12.71 29.68 14.21
CA THR A 364 11.72 28.62 14.49
C THR A 364 12.41 27.26 14.51
N ASP A 365 12.35 26.58 15.67
CA ASP A 365 12.83 25.22 15.82
C ASP A 365 11.72 24.34 16.39
N ASN A 366 11.57 23.17 15.82
CA ASN A 366 10.59 22.17 16.25
C ASN A 366 11.31 20.82 16.47
N ASP A 367 11.34 20.34 17.71
CA ASP A 367 11.76 18.98 18.07
C ASP A 367 10.52 18.13 18.36
N SER A 368 10.27 17.14 17.55
CA SER A 368 9.14 16.26 17.72
C SER A 368 9.55 14.78 17.80
N LYS A 369 8.88 14.06 18.69
CA LYS A 369 9.13 12.64 18.96
C LYS A 369 7.80 11.91 19.00
N SER A 370 7.75 10.78 18.33
CA SER A 370 6.58 9.90 18.39
C SER A 370 7.02 8.46 18.65
N LEU A 371 6.35 7.82 19.58
CA LEU A 371 6.52 6.40 19.87
C LEU A 371 5.15 5.74 19.90
N THR A 372 5.02 4.68 19.10
CA THR A 372 3.81 3.89 19.03
C THR A 372 4.10 2.46 19.47
N ALA A 373 3.16 1.86 20.18
CA ALA A 373 3.15 0.45 20.47
C ALA A 373 1.79 -0.12 20.08
N SER A 374 1.79 -1.27 19.40
CA SER A 374 0.55 -1.97 19.05
C SER A 374 0.70 -3.47 19.21
N ALA A 375 -0.38 -4.12 19.63
CA ALA A 375 -0.48 -5.56 19.78
C ALA A 375 -1.75 -6.06 19.10
N ASN A 376 -1.65 -7.19 18.42
CA ASN A 376 -2.79 -7.91 17.86
C ASN A 376 -2.74 -9.35 18.34
N VAL A 377 -3.86 -9.83 18.87
CA VAL A 377 -4.12 -11.24 19.14
C VAL A 377 -5.20 -11.70 18.19
N ASN A 378 -4.99 -12.81 17.53
CA ASN A 378 -5.95 -13.31 16.56
C ASN A 378 -6.06 -14.83 16.60
N TYR A 379 -7.25 -15.31 16.27
CA TYR A 379 -7.58 -16.72 16.22
C TYR A 379 -8.41 -17.00 14.97
N THR A 380 -8.06 -18.04 14.25
CA THR A 380 -8.82 -18.53 13.10
C THR A 380 -9.20 -19.99 13.34
N HIS A 381 -10.48 -20.29 13.17
CA HIS A 381 -11.00 -21.65 13.17
C HIS A 381 -11.61 -21.99 11.81
N ILE A 382 -11.17 -23.10 11.21
CA ILE A 382 -11.67 -23.60 9.92
C ILE A 382 -12.66 -24.72 10.21
N PHE A 383 -13.95 -24.45 9.93
CA PHE A 383 -15.02 -25.45 10.10
C PHE A 383 -14.99 -26.49 8.98
N ASP A 384 -14.84 -26.02 7.73
CA ASP A 384 -14.88 -26.84 6.52
C ASP A 384 -14.05 -26.19 5.40
N GLU A 385 -12.93 -26.81 5.03
CA GLU A 385 -12.05 -26.33 3.97
C GLU A 385 -12.74 -26.32 2.58
N ALA A 386 -13.52 -27.38 2.28
CA ALA A 386 -14.20 -27.50 0.98
C ALA A 386 -15.24 -26.41 0.77
N LYS A 387 -15.87 -25.94 1.85
CA LYS A 387 -16.83 -24.82 1.83
C LYS A 387 -16.16 -23.49 2.13
N SER A 388 -14.83 -23.43 2.31
CA SER A 388 -14.14 -22.23 2.79
C SER A 388 -14.82 -21.63 4.03
N SER A 389 -15.34 -22.51 4.92
CA SER A 389 -16.07 -22.10 6.11
C SER A 389 -15.09 -21.86 7.24
N GLU A 390 -14.98 -20.63 7.67
CA GLU A 390 -14.06 -20.22 8.74
C GLU A 390 -14.58 -19.03 9.52
N ILE A 391 -14.15 -18.92 10.77
CA ILE A 391 -14.29 -17.73 11.61
C ILE A 391 -12.91 -17.21 12.00
N THR A 392 -12.76 -15.89 11.97
CA THR A 392 -11.55 -15.20 12.43
C THR A 392 -11.92 -14.16 13.47
N ALA A 393 -11.33 -14.23 14.65
CA ALA A 393 -11.48 -13.25 15.71
C ALA A 393 -10.16 -12.49 15.91
N ASN A 394 -10.26 -11.19 16.17
CA ASN A 394 -9.12 -10.29 16.38
C ASN A 394 -9.39 -9.39 17.57
N LEU A 395 -8.36 -9.22 18.41
CA LEU A 395 -8.28 -8.22 19.45
C LEU A 395 -7.07 -7.36 19.18
N ASP A 396 -7.26 -6.06 19.11
CA ASP A 396 -6.21 -5.10 18.82
C ASP A 396 -6.09 -4.07 19.93
N TRP A 397 -4.88 -3.72 20.25
CA TRP A 397 -4.50 -2.61 21.09
C TRP A 397 -3.47 -1.74 20.36
N TYR A 398 -3.63 -0.44 20.44
CA TYR A 398 -2.74 0.55 19.88
C TYR A 398 -2.59 1.72 20.85
N ARG A 399 -1.38 2.20 21.04
CA ARG A 399 -1.11 3.43 21.79
C ARG A 399 0.03 4.18 21.11
N THR A 400 -0.20 5.46 20.82
CA THR A 400 0.82 6.38 20.35
C THR A 400 0.94 7.55 21.31
N GLY A 401 2.16 7.94 21.62
CA GLY A 401 2.49 9.17 22.32
C GLY A 401 3.34 10.04 21.41
N SER A 402 2.95 11.29 21.23
CA SER A 402 3.70 12.30 20.49
C SER A 402 3.99 13.49 21.40
N LYS A 403 5.23 13.96 21.35
CA LYS A 403 5.67 15.18 22.00
C LYS A 403 6.27 16.09 20.95
N SER A 404 5.89 17.36 20.98
CA SER A 404 6.46 18.40 20.12
C SER A 404 6.83 19.60 20.98
N TYR A 405 8.06 20.00 20.88
CA TYR A 405 8.59 21.19 21.52
C TYR A 405 8.98 22.19 20.45
N ASN A 406 8.24 23.30 20.38
CA ASN A 406 8.42 24.32 19.35
C ASN A 406 8.87 25.61 20.01
N THR A 407 9.99 26.16 19.57
CA THR A 407 10.50 27.46 20.00
C THR A 407 10.46 28.43 18.83
N ILE A 408 9.91 29.63 19.08
CA ILE A 408 9.82 30.70 18.09
C ILE A 408 10.34 31.97 18.74
N LEU A 409 11.54 32.41 18.34
CA LEU A 409 12.06 33.71 18.66
C LEU A 409 11.76 34.64 17.50
N SER A 410 11.13 35.80 17.76
CA SER A 410 10.90 36.83 16.75
C SER A 410 11.44 38.18 17.20
N ARG A 411 11.98 38.94 16.24
CA ARG A 411 12.36 40.34 16.39
C ARG A 411 11.61 41.17 15.38
N ASP A 412 10.69 41.99 15.91
CA ASP A 412 9.86 42.89 15.10
C ASP A 412 10.48 44.29 15.11
N TYR A 413 10.99 44.71 13.95
CA TYR A 413 11.59 46.02 13.77
C TYR A 413 10.50 47.06 13.47
N ILE A 414 10.31 48.00 14.38
CA ILE A 414 9.31 49.09 14.29
C ILE A 414 9.90 50.31 13.54
N ALA A 415 11.19 50.52 13.68
CA ALA A 415 11.98 51.53 12.96
C ALA A 415 13.43 51.03 12.88
N SER A 416 14.24 51.62 12.04
CA SER A 416 15.52 51.09 11.52
C SER A 416 16.51 50.48 12.54
N GLU A 417 16.34 50.61 13.84
CA GLU A 417 17.23 50.04 14.86
C GLU A 417 16.49 49.55 16.13
N GLU A 418 15.23 49.93 16.34
CA GLU A 418 14.44 49.48 17.50
C GLU A 418 13.60 48.26 17.17
N TYR A 419 13.73 47.19 17.91
CA TYR A 419 12.93 45.98 17.77
C TYR A 419 12.28 45.56 19.09
N VAL A 420 11.15 44.90 18.99
CA VAL A 420 10.54 44.12 20.05
C VAL A 420 10.89 42.67 19.89
N GLU A 421 11.47 42.08 20.94
CA GLU A 421 11.80 40.65 20.93
C GLU A 421 10.69 39.86 21.66
N THR A 422 10.18 38.83 21.01
CA THR A 422 9.21 37.91 21.54
C THR A 422 9.77 36.51 21.49
N ASP A 423 9.81 35.85 22.64
CA ASP A 423 10.13 34.42 22.75
C ASP A 423 8.87 33.62 23.04
N LYS A 424 8.59 32.62 22.22
CA LYS A 424 7.40 31.82 22.36
C LYS A 424 7.82 30.35 22.39
N VAL A 425 7.39 29.64 23.41
CA VAL A 425 7.64 28.22 23.60
C VAL A 425 6.33 27.47 23.65
N ILE A 426 6.20 26.42 22.88
CA ILE A 426 5.00 25.59 22.81
C ILE A 426 5.39 24.13 23.08
N ASP A 427 4.95 23.62 24.22
CA ASP A 427 5.08 22.20 24.60
C ASP A 427 3.74 21.51 24.35
N ASN A 428 3.72 20.60 23.38
CA ASN A 428 2.53 19.86 23.01
C ASN A 428 2.74 18.37 23.25
N ASN A 429 1.85 17.78 24.05
CA ASN A 429 1.84 16.36 24.38
C ASN A 429 0.50 15.76 23.93
N SER A 430 0.54 14.78 23.03
CA SER A 430 -0.63 14.07 22.55
C SER A 430 -0.49 12.58 22.81
N THR A 431 -1.54 11.96 23.30
CA THR A 431 -1.62 10.50 23.48
C THR A 431 -2.92 10.00 22.89
N VAL A 432 -2.84 8.97 22.05
CA VAL A 432 -4.01 8.28 21.50
C VAL A 432 -3.93 6.81 21.87
N SER A 433 -4.99 6.26 22.45
CA SER A 433 -5.15 4.84 22.77
C SER A 433 -6.36 4.30 22.05
N ILE A 434 -6.23 3.16 21.36
CA ILE A 434 -7.31 2.53 20.61
C ILE A 434 -7.39 1.06 20.99
N TYR A 435 -8.61 0.58 21.19
CA TYR A 435 -8.95 -0.82 21.44
C TYR A 435 -9.97 -1.27 20.40
N SER A 436 -9.80 -2.47 19.87
CA SER A 436 -10.75 -3.02 18.89
C SER A 436 -10.96 -4.51 19.09
N ALA A 437 -12.20 -4.94 18.90
CA ALA A 437 -12.56 -6.34 18.84
C ALA A 437 -13.36 -6.57 17.55
N LYS A 438 -12.96 -7.56 16.75
CA LYS A 438 -13.58 -7.87 15.46
C LYS A 438 -13.72 -9.38 15.29
N ALA A 439 -14.88 -9.84 14.77
CA ALA A 439 -15.10 -11.21 14.37
C ALA A 439 -15.68 -11.25 12.95
N ASP A 440 -15.06 -12.04 12.08
CA ASP A 440 -15.47 -12.26 10.69
C ASP A 440 -15.76 -13.74 10.46
N TRP A 441 -16.94 -14.07 9.98
CA TRP A 441 -17.30 -15.40 9.56
C TRP A 441 -17.55 -15.41 8.06
N GLN A 442 -17.12 -16.48 7.40
CA GLN A 442 -17.43 -16.74 6.00
C GLN A 442 -17.74 -18.19 5.76
N THR A 443 -18.57 -18.47 4.77
CA THR A 443 -18.86 -19.83 4.32
C THR A 443 -19.39 -19.84 2.89
N MET A 444 -19.10 -20.88 2.16
CA MET A 444 -19.72 -21.13 0.87
C MET A 444 -21.11 -21.78 1.08
N CYS A 445 -22.12 -21.20 0.52
CA CYS A 445 -23.50 -21.68 0.57
C CYS A 445 -24.11 -21.69 -0.84
N TRP A 446 -25.34 -22.22 -1.00
CA TRP A 446 -26.17 -22.18 -2.21
C TRP A 446 -25.41 -22.14 -3.55
N LYS A 447 -24.97 -23.28 -4.05
CA LYS A 447 -24.32 -23.41 -5.37
C LYS A 447 -23.19 -22.38 -5.58
N ASN A 448 -22.18 -22.44 -4.74
CA ASN A 448 -20.96 -21.61 -4.79
C ASN A 448 -21.16 -20.12 -4.46
N ALA A 449 -22.22 -19.74 -3.75
CA ALA A 449 -22.32 -18.39 -3.20
C ALA A 449 -21.46 -18.30 -1.93
N MET A 450 -20.62 -17.26 -1.82
CA MET A 450 -19.84 -16.94 -0.63
C MET A 450 -20.64 -15.99 0.24
N LEU A 451 -20.99 -16.40 1.44
CA LEU A 451 -21.60 -15.56 2.47
C LEU A 451 -20.50 -15.10 3.44
N GLU A 452 -20.45 -13.80 3.70
CA GLU A 452 -19.58 -13.21 4.71
C GLU A 452 -20.45 -12.39 5.68
N ALA A 453 -20.21 -12.52 6.98
CA ALA A 453 -20.85 -11.73 8.03
C ALA A 453 -19.84 -11.45 9.15
N GLY A 454 -20.01 -10.34 9.84
CA GLY A 454 -19.12 -10.03 10.96
C GLY A 454 -19.56 -8.80 11.73
N GLY A 455 -18.87 -8.59 12.84
CA GLY A 455 -19.06 -7.45 13.72
C GLY A 455 -17.75 -6.89 14.22
N LYS A 456 -17.76 -5.61 14.54
CA LYS A 456 -16.61 -4.87 15.09
C LYS A 456 -17.11 -3.90 16.14
N TRP A 457 -16.31 -3.77 17.20
CA TRP A 457 -16.34 -2.65 18.11
C TRP A 457 -14.94 -2.03 18.19
N ALA A 458 -14.87 -0.69 18.21
CA ALA A 458 -13.65 0.06 18.42
C ALA A 458 -13.90 1.23 19.35
N GLY A 459 -12.97 1.46 20.29
CA GLY A 459 -12.96 2.60 21.19
C GLY A 459 -11.65 3.35 21.08
N SER A 460 -11.70 4.65 20.79
CA SER A 460 -10.55 5.55 20.70
C SER A 460 -10.58 6.60 21.80
N PHE A 461 -9.45 6.86 22.41
CA PHE A 461 -9.27 7.80 23.52
C PHE A 461 -8.07 8.68 23.23
N THR A 462 -8.30 9.99 23.11
CA THR A 462 -7.26 11.00 22.83
C THR A 462 -7.14 11.96 23.98
N ASP A 463 -5.91 12.26 24.41
CA ASP A 463 -5.57 13.25 25.42
C ASP A 463 -4.51 14.19 24.83
N ASN A 464 -4.86 15.46 24.64
CA ASN A 464 -3.98 16.50 24.11
C ASN A 464 -3.79 17.57 25.18
N LYS A 465 -2.53 17.88 25.48
CA LYS A 465 -2.12 18.94 26.42
C LYS A 465 -1.12 19.83 25.74
N MET A 466 -1.42 21.10 25.68
CA MET A 466 -0.52 22.11 25.15
C MET A 466 -0.30 23.18 26.21
N LEU A 467 0.96 23.57 26.38
CA LEU A 467 1.37 24.74 27.15
C LEU A 467 2.10 25.71 26.22
N LYS A 468 1.59 26.92 26.06
CA LYS A 468 2.25 28.00 25.37
C LYS A 468 2.70 29.06 26.41
N THR A 469 3.99 29.31 26.44
CA THR A 469 4.59 30.45 27.15
C THR A 469 5.06 31.47 26.14
N GLU A 470 4.85 32.75 26.40
CA GLU A 470 5.21 33.83 25.51
C GLU A 470 5.67 35.03 26.31
N THR A 471 6.75 35.72 25.86
CA THR A 471 7.29 36.91 26.53
C THR A 471 6.19 37.93 26.83
N SER A 472 6.11 38.38 28.09
CA SER A 472 5.14 39.37 28.55
C SER A 472 3.66 39.00 28.46
N MET A 473 3.35 37.73 28.18
CA MET A 473 1.98 37.20 28.15
C MET A 473 1.77 36.12 29.24
N PRO A 474 0.58 35.98 29.79
CA PRO A 474 0.26 34.85 30.66
C PRO A 474 0.38 33.51 29.91
N ASP A 475 0.80 32.48 30.64
CA ASP A 475 0.81 31.10 30.11
C ASP A 475 -0.58 30.72 29.59
N ASN A 476 -0.62 30.22 28.37
CA ASN A 476 -1.84 29.69 27.76
C ASN A 476 -1.79 28.15 27.74
N ARG A 477 -2.76 27.53 28.43
CA ARG A 477 -2.94 26.06 28.43
C ARG A 477 -4.12 25.69 27.57
N ASN A 478 -3.97 24.56 26.87
CA ASN A 478 -5.06 23.96 26.15
C ASN A 478 -5.08 22.45 26.47
N ASP A 479 -6.08 22.02 27.21
CA ASP A 479 -6.33 20.63 27.57
C ASP A 479 -7.61 20.16 26.88
N PHE A 480 -7.46 19.24 25.92
CA PHE A 480 -8.54 18.69 25.12
C PHE A 480 -8.50 17.16 25.12
N THR A 481 -9.63 16.54 25.50
CA THR A 481 -9.81 15.09 25.42
C THR A 481 -10.92 14.73 24.45
N TYR A 482 -10.73 13.63 23.71
CA TYR A 482 -11.74 13.13 22.78
C TYR A 482 -11.86 11.62 22.89
N GLN A 483 -13.12 11.15 22.95
CA GLN A 483 -13.46 9.73 23.02
C GLN A 483 -14.44 9.39 21.90
N GLU A 484 -14.24 8.27 21.27
CA GLU A 484 -15.14 7.78 20.22
C GLU A 484 -15.33 6.27 20.32
N HIS A 485 -16.57 5.82 20.21
CA HIS A 485 -16.94 4.42 20.16
C HIS A 485 -17.69 4.15 18.86
N ILE A 486 -17.24 3.13 18.12
CA ILE A 486 -17.87 2.71 16.86
C ILE A 486 -18.23 1.24 17.00
N ALA A 487 -19.52 0.92 16.86
CA ALA A 487 -20.02 -0.44 16.77
C ALA A 487 -20.58 -0.70 15.38
N ALA A 488 -20.18 -1.81 14.76
CA ALA A 488 -20.54 -2.12 13.38
C ALA A 488 -20.93 -3.58 13.20
N LEU A 489 -21.92 -3.82 12.33
CA LEU A 489 -22.28 -5.14 11.84
C LEU A 489 -22.35 -5.11 10.32
N TYR A 490 -21.95 -6.20 9.67
CA TYR A 490 -22.04 -6.31 8.23
C TYR A 490 -22.44 -7.72 7.78
N VAL A 491 -23.04 -7.75 6.59
CA VAL A 491 -23.29 -8.99 5.85
C VAL A 491 -23.02 -8.75 4.36
N SER A 492 -22.46 -9.72 3.67
CA SER A 492 -22.30 -9.68 2.21
C SER A 492 -22.45 -11.06 1.61
N ILE A 493 -22.96 -11.10 0.37
CA ILE A 493 -23.07 -12.31 -0.42
C ILE A 493 -22.44 -12.08 -1.79
N ALA A 494 -21.60 -13.00 -2.22
CA ALA A 494 -20.97 -13.00 -3.54
C ALA A 494 -21.32 -14.30 -4.27
N LYS A 495 -21.78 -14.21 -5.52
CA LYS A 495 -22.15 -15.37 -6.31
C LYS A 495 -21.66 -15.26 -7.74
N PRO A 496 -20.96 -16.28 -8.27
CA PRO A 496 -20.66 -16.40 -9.68
C PRO A 496 -21.85 -16.99 -10.45
N PHE A 497 -22.07 -16.49 -11.68
CA PHE A 497 -23.08 -16.95 -12.65
C PHE A 497 -22.42 -17.15 -14.02
N GLY A 498 -21.63 -18.20 -14.16
CA GLY A 498 -20.84 -18.43 -15.37
C GLY A 498 -19.79 -17.34 -15.58
N LYS A 499 -19.95 -16.53 -16.62
CA LYS A 499 -19.04 -15.40 -16.91
C LYS A 499 -19.35 -14.14 -16.10
N PHE A 500 -20.44 -14.11 -15.37
CA PHE A 500 -20.84 -13.00 -14.52
C PHE A 500 -20.57 -13.33 -13.05
N SER A 501 -20.36 -12.32 -12.23
CA SER A 501 -20.30 -12.44 -10.78
C SER A 501 -20.94 -11.20 -10.14
N VAL A 502 -21.65 -11.40 -9.04
CA VAL A 502 -22.27 -10.31 -8.30
C VAL A 502 -21.88 -10.44 -6.84
N LYS A 503 -21.54 -9.31 -6.21
CA LYS A 503 -21.37 -9.22 -4.76
C LYS A 503 -22.22 -8.07 -4.26
N ALA A 504 -23.05 -8.32 -3.24
CA ALA A 504 -23.82 -7.30 -2.56
C ALA A 504 -23.57 -7.38 -1.06
N GLY A 505 -23.52 -6.25 -0.40
CA GLY A 505 -23.29 -6.19 1.03
C GLY A 505 -23.88 -4.94 1.67
N LEU A 506 -24.17 -5.05 2.95
CA LEU A 506 -24.64 -3.96 3.79
C LEU A 506 -23.85 -3.95 5.09
N ARG A 507 -23.45 -2.77 5.51
CA ARG A 507 -22.82 -2.50 6.81
C ARG A 507 -23.60 -1.40 7.50
N GLY A 508 -23.90 -1.58 8.80
CA GLY A 508 -24.42 -0.56 9.68
C GLY A 508 -23.38 -0.18 10.72
N GLU A 509 -23.17 1.11 10.96
CA GLU A 509 -22.27 1.62 11.99
C GLU A 509 -23.02 2.58 12.91
N TYR A 510 -22.89 2.36 14.22
CA TYR A 510 -23.28 3.30 15.26
C TYR A 510 -22.04 3.93 15.84
N THR A 511 -21.98 5.27 15.81
CA THR A 511 -20.88 6.06 16.37
C THR A 511 -21.39 6.93 17.50
N HIS A 512 -20.67 6.91 18.62
CA HIS A 512 -20.84 7.82 19.74
C HIS A 512 -19.50 8.50 20.03
N SER A 513 -19.48 9.83 20.08
CA SER A 513 -18.28 10.61 20.38
C SER A 513 -18.54 11.68 21.44
N TYR A 514 -17.51 11.96 22.23
CA TYR A 514 -17.47 12.96 23.28
C TYR A 514 -16.13 13.68 23.25
N GLY A 515 -16.16 14.98 23.02
CA GLY A 515 -15.03 15.89 23.09
C GLY A 515 -15.21 16.83 24.29
N ASP A 516 -14.19 16.97 25.12
CA ASP A 516 -14.16 17.82 26.29
C ASP A 516 -12.98 18.79 26.21
N TRP A 517 -13.26 20.05 25.98
CA TRP A 517 -12.29 21.13 26.02
C TRP A 517 -12.23 21.74 27.41
N LYS A 518 -11.44 21.12 28.29
CA LYS A 518 -11.38 21.43 29.70
C LYS A 518 -11.01 22.90 29.98
N THR A 519 -10.10 23.43 29.16
CA THR A 519 -9.62 24.80 29.34
C THR A 519 -10.69 25.85 29.00
N ALA A 520 -11.53 25.55 27.99
CA ALA A 520 -12.64 26.44 27.63
C ALA A 520 -13.93 26.16 28.43
N GLY A 521 -14.00 25.01 29.14
CA GLY A 521 -15.20 24.59 29.85
C GLY A 521 -16.37 24.21 28.92
N THR A 522 -16.05 23.74 27.70
CA THR A 522 -17.06 23.38 26.71
C THR A 522 -16.90 21.90 26.29
N ASP A 523 -18.03 21.27 26.00
CA ASP A 523 -18.05 19.88 25.50
C ASP A 523 -18.89 19.73 24.26
N THR A 524 -18.57 18.71 23.46
CA THR A 524 -19.29 18.33 22.25
C THR A 524 -19.64 16.85 22.31
N ARG A 525 -20.91 16.52 22.06
CA ARG A 525 -21.39 15.13 22.03
C ARG A 525 -22.11 14.85 20.73
N ARG A 526 -21.83 13.68 20.14
CA ARG A 526 -22.51 13.25 18.94
C ARG A 526 -22.82 11.76 18.99
N SER A 527 -23.99 11.41 18.47
CA SER A 527 -24.39 10.02 18.25
C SER A 527 -25.11 9.94 16.92
N TYR A 528 -24.72 9.00 16.08
CA TYR A 528 -25.34 8.80 14.78
C TYR A 528 -25.23 7.34 14.33
N PHE A 529 -26.17 6.94 13.47
CA PHE A 529 -26.22 5.62 12.84
C PHE A 529 -26.23 5.78 11.34
N ASP A 530 -25.35 5.06 10.65
CA ASP A 530 -25.23 5.10 9.20
C ASP A 530 -25.26 3.72 8.57
N LEU A 531 -25.84 3.66 7.36
CA LEU A 531 -25.84 2.47 6.51
C LEU A 531 -24.91 2.66 5.31
N PHE A 532 -24.11 1.63 5.02
CA PHE A 532 -23.10 1.60 3.97
C PHE A 532 -23.35 0.43 3.03
N PRO A 533 -24.25 0.58 2.03
CA PRO A 533 -24.47 -0.42 1.00
C PRO A 533 -23.28 -0.50 0.03
N THR A 534 -23.02 -1.72 -0.46
CA THR A 534 -22.02 -1.99 -1.49
C THR A 534 -22.58 -2.98 -2.51
N VAL A 535 -22.35 -2.73 -3.80
CA VAL A 535 -22.75 -3.62 -4.89
C VAL A 535 -21.62 -3.69 -5.92
N PHE A 536 -21.30 -4.88 -6.35
CA PHE A 536 -20.31 -5.15 -7.40
C PHE A 536 -20.88 -6.11 -8.42
N ALA A 537 -20.64 -5.85 -9.69
CA ALA A 537 -21.01 -6.72 -10.79
C ALA A 537 -19.81 -6.91 -11.72
N GLY A 538 -19.32 -8.13 -11.83
CA GLY A 538 -18.18 -8.51 -12.66
C GLY A 538 -18.64 -9.28 -13.89
N TRP A 539 -17.98 -9.02 -15.02
CA TRP A 539 -18.18 -9.76 -16.27
C TRP A 539 -16.82 -10.17 -16.85
N ASN A 540 -16.58 -11.47 -16.91
CA ASN A 540 -15.33 -12.09 -17.34
C ASN A 540 -15.60 -13.02 -18.55
N PRO A 541 -15.87 -12.47 -19.76
CA PRO A 541 -16.21 -13.28 -20.94
C PRO A 541 -15.03 -14.11 -21.45
N SER A 542 -13.79 -13.66 -21.23
CA SER A 542 -12.56 -14.34 -21.63
C SER A 542 -11.41 -14.01 -20.66
N GLN A 543 -10.30 -14.74 -20.76
CA GLN A 543 -9.07 -14.45 -20.03
C GLN A 543 -8.38 -13.13 -20.44
N ASN A 544 -8.75 -12.56 -21.57
CA ASN A 544 -8.16 -11.34 -22.11
C ASN A 544 -9.03 -10.10 -21.90
N PHE A 545 -10.24 -10.27 -21.37
CA PHE A 545 -11.15 -9.16 -21.09
C PHE A 545 -11.95 -9.42 -19.83
N MET A 546 -11.88 -8.49 -18.89
CA MET A 546 -12.62 -8.52 -17.63
C MET A 546 -13.14 -7.11 -17.34
N MET A 547 -14.35 -7.00 -16.85
CA MET A 547 -15.01 -5.74 -16.52
C MET A 547 -15.70 -5.83 -15.16
N ASN A 548 -15.66 -4.74 -14.40
CA ASN A 548 -16.28 -4.64 -13.08
C ASN A 548 -16.97 -3.30 -12.90
N LEU A 549 -18.24 -3.33 -12.49
CA LEU A 549 -19.02 -2.17 -12.06
C LEU A 549 -19.17 -2.23 -10.54
N SER A 550 -18.98 -1.12 -9.84
CA SER A 550 -19.15 -1.03 -8.39
C SER A 550 -19.92 0.21 -7.97
N TYR A 551 -20.70 0.06 -6.92
CA TYR A 551 -21.30 1.13 -6.13
C TYR A 551 -20.95 0.94 -4.67
N THR A 552 -20.50 2.02 -4.00
CA THR A 552 -20.22 2.02 -2.56
C THR A 552 -20.59 3.36 -1.93
N ARG A 553 -21.13 3.32 -0.69
CA ARG A 553 -21.23 4.49 0.18
C ARG A 553 -20.21 4.37 1.30
N ARG A 554 -19.51 5.49 1.61
CA ARG A 554 -18.45 5.54 2.60
C ARG A 554 -18.55 6.80 3.45
N ILE A 555 -17.84 6.81 4.59
CA ILE A 555 -17.72 7.93 5.52
C ILE A 555 -16.25 8.28 5.70
N GLN A 556 -15.95 9.56 5.84
CA GLN A 556 -14.66 10.03 6.34
C GLN A 556 -14.89 10.86 7.59
N ARG A 557 -14.43 10.35 8.73
CA ARG A 557 -14.44 11.07 9.99
C ARG A 557 -13.22 11.97 10.06
N PRO A 558 -13.32 13.16 10.68
CA PRO A 558 -12.15 14.01 10.91
C PRO A 558 -11.05 13.27 11.68
N ASN A 559 -9.80 13.62 11.43
CA ASN A 559 -8.68 13.17 12.26
C ASN A 559 -8.78 13.80 13.65
N TYR A 560 -8.24 13.12 14.65
CA TYR A 560 -8.25 13.65 16.03
C TYR A 560 -7.51 14.99 16.14
N TYR A 561 -6.47 15.19 15.35
CA TYR A 561 -5.75 16.44 15.19
C TYR A 561 -6.64 17.59 14.69
N ASN A 562 -7.51 17.34 13.70
CA ASN A 562 -8.40 18.35 13.13
C ASN A 562 -9.51 18.79 14.08
N LEU A 563 -9.75 18.00 15.13
CA LEU A 563 -10.74 18.31 16.18
C LEU A 563 -10.15 19.07 17.34
N ASN A 564 -8.80 19.11 17.49
CA ASN A 564 -8.13 19.77 18.59
C ASN A 564 -8.13 21.30 18.37
N PRO A 565 -8.80 22.09 19.23
CA PRO A 565 -8.92 23.54 19.08
C PRO A 565 -7.64 24.33 19.45
N ALA A 566 -6.55 23.64 19.81
CA ALA A 566 -5.28 24.28 20.10
C ALA A 566 -4.67 24.97 18.88
N GLU A 567 -4.10 26.15 19.06
CA GLU A 567 -3.31 26.83 18.03
C GLU A 567 -1.99 26.09 17.80
N GLN A 568 -1.75 25.67 16.58
CA GLN A 568 -0.54 24.99 16.18
C GLN A 568 0.23 25.88 15.22
N TYR A 569 1.34 26.41 15.69
CA TYR A 569 2.13 27.39 14.95
C TYR A 569 2.97 26.71 13.87
N VAL A 570 2.86 27.24 12.67
CA VAL A 570 3.70 26.89 11.52
C VAL A 570 4.92 27.81 11.51
N ASP A 571 4.69 29.09 11.76
CA ASP A 571 5.70 30.12 11.95
C ASP A 571 5.19 31.19 12.94
N ALA A 572 5.90 32.33 13.05
CA ALA A 572 5.54 33.41 13.95
C ALA A 572 4.13 34.02 13.70
N HIS A 573 3.65 33.97 12.45
CA HIS A 573 2.43 34.63 11.97
C HIS A 573 1.42 33.68 11.34
N SER A 574 1.70 32.37 11.31
CA SER A 574 0.82 31.38 10.69
C SER A 574 0.55 30.21 11.64
N PHE A 575 -0.71 29.86 11.83
CA PHE A 575 -1.09 28.74 12.68
C PHE A 575 -2.35 28.03 12.21
N VAL A 576 -2.44 26.75 12.56
CA VAL A 576 -3.59 25.89 12.28
C VAL A 576 -4.41 25.72 13.55
N VAL A 577 -5.73 25.82 13.45
CA VAL A 577 -6.68 25.60 14.56
C VAL A 577 -7.66 24.51 14.17
N GLY A 578 -7.74 23.46 14.98
CA GLY A 578 -8.74 22.41 14.81
C GLY A 578 -10.15 22.89 15.17
N ASN A 579 -11.15 22.13 14.75
CA ASN A 579 -12.56 22.44 15.01
C ASN A 579 -13.28 21.21 15.59
N PRO A 580 -13.65 21.23 16.90
CA PRO A 580 -14.35 20.12 17.54
C PRO A 580 -15.72 19.83 16.90
N ASP A 581 -16.27 20.81 16.16
CA ASP A 581 -17.59 20.73 15.54
C ASP A 581 -17.58 20.20 14.12
N LEU A 582 -16.46 19.69 13.62
CA LEU A 582 -16.38 19.07 12.31
C LEU A 582 -17.30 17.85 12.21
N LYS A 583 -18.11 17.81 11.14
CA LYS A 583 -18.97 16.69 10.80
C LYS A 583 -18.24 15.70 9.90
N PRO A 584 -18.58 14.41 9.96
CA PRO A 584 -18.09 13.45 8.98
C PRO A 584 -18.53 13.80 7.56
N GLN A 585 -17.68 13.50 6.61
CA GLN A 585 -17.95 13.60 5.17
C GLN A 585 -18.46 12.26 4.65
N TYR A 586 -19.40 12.29 3.69
CA TYR A 586 -19.96 11.10 3.05
C TYR A 586 -19.66 11.10 1.56
N THR A 587 -19.27 9.93 1.03
CA THR A 587 -18.99 9.72 -0.38
C THR A 587 -19.86 8.61 -0.94
N ASN A 588 -20.59 8.88 -2.03
CA ASN A 588 -21.22 7.87 -2.87
C ASN A 588 -20.39 7.72 -4.13
N SER A 589 -19.88 6.51 -4.38
CA SER A 589 -18.99 6.21 -5.50
C SER A 589 -19.64 5.23 -6.46
N VAL A 590 -19.60 5.52 -7.75
CA VAL A 590 -19.85 4.57 -8.84
C VAL A 590 -18.59 4.47 -9.69
N SER A 591 -18.10 3.28 -9.99
CA SER A 591 -16.98 3.12 -10.91
C SER A 591 -17.11 1.89 -11.79
N LEU A 592 -16.68 2.03 -13.03
CA LEU A 592 -16.55 0.99 -14.03
C LEU A 592 -15.09 0.82 -14.36
N SER A 593 -14.57 -0.39 -14.23
CA SER A 593 -13.18 -0.73 -14.58
C SER A 593 -13.15 -1.93 -15.51
N ALA A 594 -12.19 -1.93 -16.44
CA ALA A 594 -11.96 -3.01 -17.37
C ALA A 594 -10.47 -3.31 -17.51
N VAL A 595 -10.12 -4.57 -17.69
CA VAL A 595 -8.77 -5.05 -18.00
C VAL A 595 -8.79 -5.74 -19.33
N PHE A 596 -7.86 -5.33 -20.22
CA PHE A 596 -7.69 -5.89 -21.57
C PHE A 596 -6.30 -6.51 -21.69
N PHE A 597 -6.20 -7.64 -22.35
CA PHE A 597 -4.92 -8.30 -22.70
C PHE A 597 -3.96 -8.47 -21.51
N LYS A 598 -4.50 -8.49 -20.26
CA LYS A 598 -3.76 -8.70 -19.01
C LYS A 598 -2.83 -7.56 -18.55
N ASN A 599 -2.53 -6.60 -19.43
CA ASN A 599 -1.56 -5.53 -19.17
C ASN A 599 -2.17 -4.12 -19.27
N PHE A 600 -3.30 -3.98 -19.95
CA PHE A 600 -3.96 -2.71 -20.14
C PHE A 600 -5.23 -2.64 -19.29
N SER A 601 -5.40 -1.60 -18.49
CA SER A 601 -6.61 -1.38 -17.70
C SER A 601 -7.10 0.05 -17.86
N VAL A 602 -8.44 0.19 -17.85
CA VAL A 602 -9.13 1.47 -17.86
C VAL A 602 -10.14 1.48 -16.73
N ALA A 603 -10.23 2.59 -16.01
CA ALA A 603 -11.27 2.79 -15.00
C ALA A 603 -11.87 4.20 -15.17
N VAL A 604 -13.17 4.31 -15.06
CA VAL A 604 -13.91 5.56 -15.01
C VAL A 604 -14.83 5.54 -13.81
N GLY A 605 -14.96 6.66 -13.11
CA GLY A 605 -15.83 6.72 -11.96
C GLY A 605 -16.32 8.13 -11.65
N TYR A 606 -17.32 8.15 -10.79
CA TYR A 606 -17.95 9.36 -10.31
C TYR A 606 -18.20 9.25 -8.82
N ASP A 607 -17.80 10.31 -8.09
CA ASP A 607 -18.00 10.45 -6.65
C ASP A 607 -18.85 11.68 -6.37
N HIS A 608 -19.84 11.50 -5.52
CA HIS A 608 -20.60 12.57 -4.90
C HIS A 608 -20.21 12.64 -3.43
N ASN A 609 -19.48 13.71 -3.05
CA ASN A 609 -19.04 13.97 -1.68
C ASN A 609 -19.95 15.03 -1.06
N ARG A 610 -20.40 14.79 0.17
CA ARG A 610 -21.24 15.70 0.96
C ARG A 610 -20.57 15.97 2.31
N ASP A 611 -20.79 17.20 2.83
CA ASP A 611 -20.23 17.66 4.08
C ASP A 611 -18.69 17.59 4.10
N MET A 612 -18.05 17.90 2.95
CA MET A 612 -16.59 17.94 2.87
C MET A 612 -16.02 18.86 3.93
N PHE A 613 -14.89 18.48 4.51
CA PHE A 613 -14.13 19.36 5.39
C PHE A 613 -12.74 19.62 4.83
N ASN A 614 -12.29 20.86 4.98
CA ASN A 614 -10.96 21.29 4.56
C ASN A 614 -10.50 22.47 5.44
N GLN A 615 -9.25 22.88 5.25
CA GLN A 615 -8.73 24.10 5.85
C GLN A 615 -9.32 25.33 5.13
N LEU A 616 -9.79 26.24 5.94
CA LEU A 616 -10.32 27.54 5.52
C LEU A 616 -9.34 28.60 5.95
N PRO A 617 -8.66 29.28 5.02
CA PRO A 617 -7.78 30.38 5.38
C PRO A 617 -8.58 31.57 5.84
N SER A 618 -8.14 32.20 6.93
CA SER A 618 -8.61 33.46 7.45
C SER A 618 -7.44 34.28 7.97
N TYR A 619 -7.64 35.56 8.19
CA TYR A 619 -6.57 36.46 8.62
C TYR A 619 -7.05 37.31 9.79
N ARG A 620 -6.18 37.51 10.78
CA ARG A 620 -6.40 38.46 11.86
C ARG A 620 -6.10 39.88 11.39
N GLN A 621 -6.55 40.89 12.15
CA GLN A 621 -6.29 42.30 11.83
C GLN A 621 -4.81 42.67 11.83
N ASN A 622 -3.99 41.93 12.60
CA ASN A 622 -2.54 42.06 12.60
C ASN A 622 -1.81 41.33 11.45
N GLY A 623 -2.56 40.71 10.51
CA GLY A 623 -2.01 39.99 9.38
C GLY A 623 -1.71 38.51 9.61
N ASP A 624 -1.87 37.99 10.83
CA ASP A 624 -1.64 36.57 11.12
C ASP A 624 -2.60 35.69 10.32
N GLN A 625 -2.06 34.67 9.68
CA GLN A 625 -2.82 33.68 8.93
C GLN A 625 -3.32 32.59 9.86
N ILE A 626 -4.62 32.33 9.81
CA ILE A 626 -5.27 31.23 10.52
C ILE A 626 -5.81 30.25 9.48
N LEU A 627 -5.42 28.97 9.61
CA LEU A 627 -6.00 27.87 8.87
C LEU A 627 -6.92 27.09 9.79
N THR A 628 -8.24 27.30 9.68
CA THR A 628 -9.24 26.62 10.51
C THR A 628 -9.91 25.52 9.71
N TRP A 629 -10.17 24.37 10.32
CA TRP A 629 -10.94 23.30 9.70
C TRP A 629 -12.44 23.61 9.70
N GLY A 630 -13.10 23.45 8.56
CA GLY A 630 -14.54 23.65 8.41
C GLY A 630 -15.17 22.68 7.44
N ASN A 631 -16.48 22.41 7.61
CA ASN A 631 -17.26 21.69 6.62
C ASN A 631 -17.78 22.68 5.58
N PHE A 632 -17.78 22.27 4.31
CA PHE A 632 -18.36 23.01 3.21
C PHE A 632 -19.12 22.06 2.27
N GLY A 633 -20.14 22.56 1.64
CA GLY A 633 -21.07 21.99 0.68
C GLY A 633 -20.84 20.58 0.14
N TYR A 634 -20.77 20.45 -1.17
CA TYR A 634 -20.49 19.16 -1.83
C TYR A 634 -19.40 19.31 -2.88
N CYS A 635 -18.82 18.16 -3.23
CA CYS A 635 -17.91 18.06 -4.36
C CYS A 635 -18.33 16.91 -5.26
N HIS A 636 -18.45 17.22 -6.54
CA HIS A 636 -18.62 16.24 -7.60
C HIS A 636 -17.24 15.94 -8.21
N MET A 637 -16.83 14.67 -8.21
CA MET A 637 -15.56 14.26 -8.77
C MET A 637 -15.80 13.21 -9.84
N ALA A 638 -15.18 13.37 -11.00
CA ALA A 638 -15.14 12.33 -12.02
C ALA A 638 -13.69 12.01 -12.35
N PHE A 639 -13.36 10.72 -12.46
CA PHE A 639 -12.02 10.30 -12.79
C PHE A 639 -12.00 9.35 -13.99
N LEU A 640 -10.90 9.43 -14.74
CA LEU A 640 -10.53 8.48 -15.79
C LEU A 640 -9.10 8.03 -15.54
N SER A 641 -8.87 6.73 -15.47
CA SER A 641 -7.56 6.12 -15.32
C SER A 641 -7.30 5.16 -16.46
N ALA A 642 -6.13 5.24 -17.11
CA ALA A 642 -5.70 4.33 -18.15
C ALA A 642 -4.27 3.87 -17.84
N ASN A 643 -4.04 2.56 -17.78
CA ASN A 643 -2.80 2.02 -17.29
C ASN A 643 -2.29 0.88 -18.18
N ILE A 644 -0.99 0.89 -18.44
CA ILE A 644 -0.24 -0.20 -19.03
C ILE A 644 0.76 -0.68 -18.00
N SER A 645 0.67 -1.94 -17.56
CA SER A 645 1.53 -2.47 -16.50
C SER A 645 2.49 -3.51 -17.04
N GLY A 646 3.80 -3.22 -17.01
CA GLY A 646 4.85 -4.16 -17.34
C GLY A 646 4.76 -4.72 -18.76
N PHE A 647 4.35 -3.91 -19.72
CA PHE A 647 4.25 -4.32 -21.12
C PHE A 647 5.66 -4.53 -21.71
N GLN A 648 5.89 -5.72 -22.25
CA GLN A 648 7.18 -6.08 -22.82
C GLN A 648 7.25 -5.65 -24.29
N ILE A 649 7.82 -4.47 -24.54
CA ILE A 649 8.05 -3.93 -25.90
C ILE A 649 9.05 -4.84 -26.65
N ALA A 650 10.11 -5.24 -25.96
CA ALA A 650 11.12 -6.17 -26.43
C ALA A 650 11.62 -7.05 -25.28
N LYS A 651 12.35 -8.14 -25.56
CA LYS A 651 12.88 -9.02 -24.50
C LYS A 651 13.75 -8.28 -23.48
N TRP A 652 14.35 -7.17 -23.89
CA TRP A 652 15.25 -6.33 -23.09
C TRP A 652 14.61 -5.02 -22.61
N LEU A 653 13.33 -4.71 -22.99
CA LEU A 653 12.67 -3.45 -22.65
C LEU A 653 11.25 -3.70 -22.17
N GLN A 654 10.97 -3.29 -20.95
CA GLN A 654 9.63 -3.23 -20.37
C GLN A 654 9.18 -1.79 -20.17
N TRP A 655 7.88 -1.57 -20.35
CA TRP A 655 7.23 -0.27 -20.19
C TRP A 655 6.04 -0.36 -19.27
N THR A 656 5.92 0.63 -18.39
CA THR A 656 4.76 0.88 -17.56
C THR A 656 4.29 2.32 -17.79
N LEU A 657 2.99 2.50 -17.93
CA LEU A 657 2.37 3.82 -18.08
C LEU A 657 1.11 3.88 -17.22
N ASN A 658 0.99 4.92 -16.39
CA ASN A 658 -0.22 5.21 -15.62
C ASN A 658 -0.64 6.64 -15.94
N LEU A 659 -1.85 6.81 -16.45
CA LEU A 659 -2.46 8.10 -16.77
C LEU A 659 -3.74 8.25 -15.96
N ASN A 660 -3.88 9.38 -15.27
CA ASN A 660 -5.06 9.68 -14.47
C ASN A 660 -5.55 11.09 -14.79
N GLY A 661 -6.81 11.22 -15.14
CA GLY A 661 -7.53 12.48 -15.26
C GLY A 661 -8.54 12.58 -14.12
N LEU A 662 -8.58 13.71 -13.43
CA LEU A 662 -9.53 13.99 -12.36
C LEU A 662 -10.20 15.32 -12.62
N TYR A 663 -11.51 15.32 -12.70
CA TYR A 663 -12.33 16.52 -12.71
C TYR A 663 -12.99 16.69 -11.36
N SER A 664 -12.99 17.89 -10.79
CA SER A 664 -13.68 18.22 -9.55
C SER A 664 -14.50 19.51 -9.71
N ASP A 665 -15.72 19.53 -9.17
CA ASP A 665 -16.59 20.72 -9.03
C ASP A 665 -16.94 20.85 -7.54
N ASN A 666 -16.23 21.76 -6.86
CA ASN A 666 -16.44 22.05 -5.45
C ASN A 666 -17.48 23.17 -5.34
N ILE A 667 -18.54 22.93 -4.57
CA ILE A 667 -19.70 23.82 -4.45
C ILE A 667 -19.94 24.11 -2.97
N ASP A 668 -19.75 25.37 -2.58
CA ASP A 668 -20.05 25.90 -1.25
C ASP A 668 -20.82 27.20 -1.36
N VAL A 669 -21.34 27.71 -0.24
CA VAL A 669 -22.10 28.96 -0.18
C VAL A 669 -21.28 30.15 -0.71
N ASN A 670 -19.99 30.18 -0.43
CA ASN A 670 -19.10 31.28 -0.75
C ASN A 670 -18.08 30.95 -1.85
N LEU A 671 -18.01 29.71 -2.32
CA LEU A 671 -17.00 29.28 -3.28
C LEU A 671 -17.55 28.24 -4.23
N ARG A 672 -17.39 28.47 -5.52
CA ARG A 672 -17.49 27.40 -6.50
C ARG A 672 -16.25 27.38 -7.34
N ASN A 673 -15.48 26.28 -7.29
CA ASN A 673 -14.36 26.11 -8.18
C ASN A 673 -14.40 24.75 -8.90
N ARG A 674 -13.96 24.80 -10.15
CA ARG A 674 -13.83 23.65 -11.02
C ARG A 674 -12.38 23.44 -11.37
N SER A 675 -11.92 22.21 -11.29
CA SER A 675 -10.56 21.86 -11.60
C SER A 675 -10.51 20.61 -12.45
N PHE A 676 -9.58 20.58 -13.38
CA PHE A 676 -9.18 19.37 -14.06
C PHE A 676 -7.70 19.13 -13.79
N MET A 677 -7.37 17.96 -13.28
CA MET A 677 -5.99 17.52 -13.07
C MET A 677 -5.69 16.35 -14.00
N PHE A 678 -4.51 16.36 -14.55
CA PHE A 678 -3.88 15.23 -15.22
C PHE A 678 -2.64 14.80 -14.46
N ALA A 679 -2.51 13.50 -14.16
CA ALA A 679 -1.32 12.92 -13.57
C ALA A 679 -0.83 11.78 -14.44
N GLY A 680 0.46 11.79 -14.77
CA GLY A 680 1.10 10.76 -15.57
C GLY A 680 2.34 10.20 -14.87
N TYR A 681 2.51 8.88 -14.94
CA TYR A 681 3.73 8.17 -14.56
C TYR A 681 4.14 7.24 -15.67
N THR A 682 5.41 7.26 -16.04
CA THR A 682 5.97 6.31 -17.01
C THR A 682 7.29 5.72 -16.49
N ASP A 683 7.53 4.46 -16.80
CA ASP A 683 8.75 3.73 -16.43
C ASP A 683 9.23 2.91 -17.61
N PHE A 684 10.51 3.08 -17.96
CA PHE A 684 11.22 2.23 -18.89
C PHE A 684 12.27 1.43 -18.13
N THR A 685 12.13 0.10 -18.16
CA THR A 685 13.10 -0.80 -17.55
C THR A 685 13.82 -1.59 -18.64
N PHE A 686 15.13 -1.39 -18.74
CA PHE A 686 16.04 -2.10 -19.60
C PHE A 686 16.57 -3.33 -18.86
N ILE A 687 16.33 -4.51 -19.40
CA ILE A 687 16.80 -5.81 -18.89
C ILE A 687 17.99 -6.23 -19.73
N LEU A 688 19.18 -6.09 -19.19
CA LEU A 688 20.42 -6.31 -19.90
C LEU A 688 21.04 -7.68 -19.56
N PRO A 689 21.95 -8.22 -20.38
CA PRO A 689 22.66 -9.45 -20.08
C PRO A 689 23.38 -9.42 -18.73
N LYS A 690 23.61 -10.60 -18.15
CA LYS A 690 24.30 -10.78 -16.86
C LYS A 690 23.58 -10.10 -15.70
N ASP A 691 22.23 -10.08 -15.70
CA ASP A 691 21.36 -9.58 -14.62
C ASP A 691 21.52 -8.10 -14.27
N TRP A 692 21.92 -7.29 -15.25
CA TRP A 692 21.84 -5.83 -15.13
C TRP A 692 20.44 -5.34 -15.47
N LYS A 693 19.98 -4.35 -14.71
CA LYS A 693 18.72 -3.61 -14.96
C LYS A 693 18.98 -2.12 -14.86
N ILE A 694 18.51 -1.36 -15.85
CA ILE A 694 18.51 0.10 -15.80
C ILE A 694 17.05 0.53 -15.88
N GLN A 695 16.65 1.42 -14.99
CA GLN A 695 15.30 1.95 -14.91
C GLN A 695 15.34 3.46 -15.00
N ILE A 696 14.52 4.04 -15.85
CA ILE A 696 14.28 5.47 -15.94
C ILE A 696 12.80 5.67 -15.77
N ASP A 697 12.40 6.46 -14.78
CA ASP A 697 11.00 6.80 -14.56
C ASP A 697 10.78 8.31 -14.53
N GLY A 698 9.56 8.69 -14.88
CA GLY A 698 9.12 10.08 -14.85
C GLY A 698 7.69 10.19 -14.36
N ARG A 699 7.43 11.22 -13.57
CA ARG A 699 6.11 11.59 -13.07
C ARG A 699 5.82 13.04 -13.39
N TYR A 700 4.62 13.30 -13.87
CA TYR A 700 4.10 14.64 -14.10
C TYR A 700 2.71 14.78 -13.49
N ASN A 701 2.50 15.83 -12.73
CA ASN A 701 1.19 16.26 -12.25
C ASN A 701 0.92 17.66 -12.83
N SER A 702 -0.21 17.83 -13.48
CA SER A 702 -0.67 19.15 -13.95
C SER A 702 -1.14 20.00 -12.76
N PRO A 703 -1.36 21.31 -12.95
CA PRO A 703 -1.99 22.12 -11.92
C PRO A 703 -3.32 21.51 -11.47
N MET A 704 -3.64 21.64 -10.17
CA MET A 704 -4.88 21.16 -9.58
C MET A 704 -5.40 22.17 -8.58
N THR A 705 -6.71 22.41 -8.56
CA THR A 705 -7.37 23.18 -7.51
C THR A 705 -8.09 22.23 -6.56
N TRP A 706 -7.75 22.33 -5.28
CA TRP A 706 -8.38 21.54 -4.22
C TRP A 706 -8.87 22.46 -3.10
N GLY A 707 -10.20 22.58 -2.93
CA GLY A 707 -10.78 23.55 -2.03
C GLY A 707 -10.32 24.97 -2.38
N TYR A 708 -9.63 25.62 -1.48
CA TYR A 708 -9.13 26.98 -1.61
C TYR A 708 -7.70 27.06 -2.16
N PHE A 709 -7.04 25.96 -2.48
CA PHE A 709 -5.65 25.91 -2.90
C PHE A 709 -5.52 25.41 -4.34
N ARG A 710 -4.74 26.11 -5.13
CA ARG A 710 -4.27 25.67 -6.45
C ARG A 710 -2.81 25.25 -6.34
N LEU A 711 -2.53 24.01 -6.64
CA LEU A 711 -1.19 23.47 -6.73
C LEU A 711 -0.67 23.68 -8.16
N GLU A 712 0.58 24.12 -8.28
CA GLU A 712 1.26 24.30 -9.57
C GLU A 712 1.84 22.95 -10.07
N PRO A 713 2.21 22.85 -11.36
CA PRO A 713 2.61 21.57 -11.95
C PRO A 713 3.94 21.07 -11.37
N VAL A 714 4.05 19.75 -11.23
CA VAL A 714 5.27 19.09 -10.72
C VAL A 714 5.71 18.03 -11.71
N PHE A 715 7.01 18.06 -12.06
CA PHE A 715 7.68 16.98 -12.81
C PHE A 715 8.85 16.44 -12.01
N VAL A 716 8.99 15.11 -11.93
CA VAL A 716 10.13 14.44 -11.27
C VAL A 716 10.54 13.25 -12.11
N SER A 717 11.83 13.05 -12.28
CA SER A 717 12.41 11.89 -12.97
C SER A 717 13.51 11.27 -12.14
N ASN A 718 13.62 9.95 -12.15
CA ASN A 718 14.61 9.19 -11.41
C ASN A 718 15.36 8.21 -12.34
N LEU A 719 16.58 7.84 -11.95
CA LEU A 719 17.41 6.82 -12.61
C LEU A 719 17.81 5.77 -11.59
N GLY A 720 17.61 4.50 -11.91
CA GLY A 720 18.07 3.37 -11.10
C GLY A 720 18.88 2.39 -11.93
N ILE A 721 20.02 1.94 -11.37
CA ILE A 721 20.85 0.89 -11.96
C ILE A 721 20.97 -0.23 -10.92
N LYS A 722 20.66 -1.45 -11.31
CA LYS A 722 20.69 -2.62 -10.42
C LYS A 722 21.48 -3.76 -11.05
N LYS A 723 22.25 -4.46 -10.23
CA LYS A 723 23.01 -5.66 -10.59
C LYS A 723 22.77 -6.75 -9.57
N ASN A 724 22.34 -7.93 -10.05
CA ASN A 724 22.19 -9.10 -9.21
C ASN A 724 23.41 -10.03 -9.32
N PHE A 725 23.76 -10.64 -8.18
CA PHE A 725 24.86 -11.58 -8.01
C PHE A 725 24.36 -12.81 -7.24
N LEU A 726 25.18 -13.88 -7.18
CA LEU A 726 24.93 -15.07 -6.37
C LEU A 726 23.54 -15.67 -6.62
N GLU A 727 23.20 -15.89 -7.88
CA GLU A 727 21.86 -16.42 -8.26
C GLU A 727 20.70 -15.56 -7.72
N ASN A 728 20.84 -14.24 -7.82
CA ASN A 728 19.90 -13.23 -7.33
C ASN A 728 19.77 -13.14 -5.79
N ARG A 729 20.71 -13.68 -5.03
CA ARG A 729 20.74 -13.52 -3.57
C ARG A 729 21.29 -12.18 -3.14
N LEU A 730 22.29 -11.65 -3.86
CA LEU A 730 22.89 -10.34 -3.59
C LEU A 730 22.50 -9.36 -4.69
N THR A 731 21.97 -8.20 -4.31
CA THR A 731 21.67 -7.10 -5.24
C THR A 731 22.43 -5.86 -4.83
N LEU A 732 23.11 -5.23 -5.78
CA LEU A 732 23.68 -3.90 -5.65
C LEU A 732 22.83 -2.93 -6.47
N SER A 733 22.54 -1.74 -5.94
CA SER A 733 21.85 -0.67 -6.65
C SER A 733 22.60 0.66 -6.55
N LEU A 734 22.46 1.46 -7.61
CA LEU A 734 22.80 2.87 -7.67
C LEU A 734 21.53 3.60 -8.13
N ASP A 735 21.01 4.49 -7.29
CA ASP A 735 19.78 5.22 -7.56
C ASP A 735 20.06 6.74 -7.52
N VAL A 736 19.49 7.48 -8.46
CA VAL A 736 19.53 8.94 -8.50
C VAL A 736 18.10 9.44 -8.48
N ASP A 737 17.69 10.04 -7.36
CA ASP A 737 16.37 10.64 -7.20
C ASP A 737 16.36 12.07 -7.75
N ASN A 738 15.24 12.51 -8.30
CA ASN A 738 15.00 13.85 -8.82
C ASN A 738 16.13 14.35 -9.75
N LEU A 739 16.40 13.59 -10.80
CA LEU A 739 17.53 13.75 -11.73
C LEU A 739 17.71 15.18 -12.23
N PHE A 740 16.63 15.93 -12.45
CA PHE A 740 16.64 17.29 -13.00
C PHE A 740 16.42 18.39 -11.94
N ARG A 741 16.41 18.07 -10.64
CA ARG A 741 16.11 19.02 -9.55
C ARG A 741 14.79 19.80 -9.77
N SER A 742 13.80 19.16 -10.34
CA SER A 742 12.55 19.78 -10.77
C SER A 742 11.42 19.71 -9.75
N GLN A 743 11.65 19.06 -8.61
CA GLN A 743 10.65 18.91 -7.56
C GLN A 743 10.47 20.24 -6.80
N LYS A 744 9.36 20.91 -7.07
CA LYS A 744 8.91 22.12 -6.40
C LYS A 744 7.44 21.97 -6.10
N GLN A 745 6.97 22.61 -5.04
CA GLN A 745 5.54 22.67 -4.74
C GLN A 745 5.18 24.12 -4.46
N ASP A 746 4.56 24.72 -5.43
CA ASP A 746 4.04 26.06 -5.31
C ASP A 746 2.51 25.96 -5.22
N LEU A 747 1.92 26.72 -4.29
CA LEU A 747 0.49 26.78 -4.08
C LEU A 747 0.02 28.23 -4.20
N THR A 748 -1.18 28.41 -4.74
CA THR A 748 -1.86 29.70 -4.76
C THR A 748 -3.20 29.54 -4.05
N VAL A 749 -3.53 30.42 -3.12
CA VAL A 749 -4.86 30.45 -2.51
C VAL A 749 -5.83 31.08 -3.52
N VAL A 750 -6.86 30.34 -3.94
CA VAL A 750 -7.82 30.75 -4.97
C VAL A 750 -9.19 31.04 -4.36
N GLY A 751 -9.24 31.96 -3.44
CA GLY A 751 -10.44 32.35 -2.70
C GLY A 751 -10.26 32.07 -1.21
N GLY A 752 -11.06 32.70 -0.38
CA GLY A 752 -11.03 32.55 1.07
C GLY A 752 -12.37 32.98 1.64
N ALA A 753 -12.55 32.79 2.95
CA ALA A 753 -13.67 33.36 3.69
C ALA A 753 -13.63 34.90 3.61
N ASP A 754 -12.44 35.43 3.38
CA ASP A 754 -12.21 36.87 3.22
C ASP A 754 -12.08 37.25 1.72
N LYS A 755 -13.08 37.98 1.22
CA LYS A 755 -13.12 38.48 -0.16
C LYS A 755 -12.07 39.56 -0.47
N ASN A 756 -11.37 40.04 0.55
CA ASN A 756 -10.38 41.09 0.44
C ASN A 756 -8.98 40.55 0.07
N VAL A 757 -8.76 39.19 0.12
CA VAL A 757 -7.48 38.61 -0.29
C VAL A 757 -7.35 38.69 -1.80
N THR A 758 -6.38 39.42 -2.30
CA THR A 758 -6.10 39.61 -3.72
C THR A 758 -5.04 38.65 -4.23
N LEU A 759 -4.10 38.26 -3.39
CA LEU A 759 -3.05 37.29 -3.68
C LEU A 759 -2.63 36.56 -2.41
N SER A 760 -2.50 35.23 -2.49
CA SER A 760 -1.74 34.47 -1.50
C SER A 760 -1.05 33.30 -2.18
N LYS A 761 0.27 33.30 -2.11
CA LYS A 761 1.11 32.23 -2.68
C LYS A 761 1.97 31.61 -1.59
N ILE A 762 2.18 30.32 -1.70
CA ILE A 762 3.04 29.54 -0.81
C ILE A 762 4.03 28.80 -1.71
N TYR A 763 5.32 28.99 -1.45
CA TYR A 763 6.39 28.32 -2.17
C TYR A 763 7.06 27.32 -1.23
N GLN A 764 7.17 26.08 -1.68
CA GLN A 764 7.84 25.03 -0.95
C GLN A 764 8.84 24.33 -1.89
N HIS A 765 10.11 24.67 -1.74
CA HIS A 765 11.17 24.10 -2.55
C HIS A 765 12.02 23.17 -1.72
N TYR A 766 11.92 21.87 -2.02
CA TYR A 766 12.66 20.83 -1.35
C TYR A 766 13.92 20.48 -2.13
N ASP A 767 15.03 20.31 -1.45
CA ASP A 767 16.20 19.69 -2.06
C ASP A 767 16.13 18.17 -1.92
N SER A 768 15.61 17.53 -2.95
CA SER A 768 15.32 16.10 -2.99
C SER A 768 16.20 15.32 -3.95
N GLN A 769 17.15 15.98 -4.67
CA GLN A 769 18.09 15.23 -5.49
C GLN A 769 19.10 14.50 -4.59
N LYS A 770 19.19 13.17 -4.76
CA LYS A 770 20.12 12.34 -3.99
C LYS A 770 20.68 11.22 -4.85
N VAL A 771 21.97 10.92 -4.63
CA VAL A 771 22.64 9.74 -5.17
C VAL A 771 22.76 8.73 -4.05
N LYS A 772 22.30 7.50 -4.28
CA LYS A 772 22.20 6.44 -3.27
C LYS A 772 22.83 5.16 -3.78
N ILE A 773 23.53 4.46 -2.90
CA ILE A 773 24.05 3.11 -3.13
C ILE A 773 23.34 2.18 -2.15
N GLY A 774 22.76 1.10 -2.69
CA GLY A 774 22.06 0.11 -1.90
C GLY A 774 22.69 -1.27 -2.06
N VAL A 775 22.66 -2.04 -0.97
CA VAL A 775 23.00 -3.46 -0.95
C VAL A 775 21.89 -4.25 -0.28
N SER A 776 21.50 -5.38 -0.86
CA SER A 776 20.56 -6.29 -0.24
C SER A 776 20.96 -7.74 -0.44
N TYR A 777 20.78 -8.55 0.60
CA TYR A 777 21.11 -9.97 0.59
C TYR A 777 19.94 -10.80 1.09
N ASN A 778 19.54 -11.79 0.28
CA ASN A 778 18.47 -12.74 0.59
C ASN A 778 19.07 -14.10 0.94
N PHE A 779 18.64 -14.70 2.04
CA PHE A 779 19.11 -16.00 2.51
C PHE A 779 17.93 -16.96 2.75
N GLY A 780 18.23 -18.27 2.73
CA GLY A 780 17.22 -19.32 2.85
C GLY A 780 16.52 -19.64 1.52
N GLN A 781 15.58 -20.57 1.55
CA GLN A 781 14.81 -21.01 0.38
C GLN A 781 13.40 -20.42 0.40
N ALA A 782 12.95 -19.85 -0.72
CA ALA A 782 11.62 -19.26 -0.86
C ALA A 782 10.63 -20.25 -1.50
N GLN A 783 9.59 -20.66 -0.78
CA GLN A 783 8.43 -21.38 -1.35
C GLN A 783 7.08 -20.84 -0.86
N ARG A 784 5.99 -21.17 -1.58
CA ARG A 784 4.62 -20.66 -1.34
C ARG A 784 3.96 -21.31 -0.12
N THR A 785 3.17 -20.53 0.66
CA THR A 785 2.36 -21.04 1.79
C THR A 785 0.93 -20.54 1.82
N ARG A 786 0.08 -21.24 2.62
CA ARG A 786 -1.31 -20.87 2.95
C ARG A 786 -1.39 -19.48 3.61
N TYR A 787 -2.39 -18.72 3.22
CA TYR A 787 -2.67 -17.36 3.63
C TYR A 787 -3.49 -17.33 4.94
N ARG A 788 -3.22 -16.33 5.80
CA ARG A 788 -3.97 -16.04 7.03
C ARG A 788 -4.69 -14.71 6.93
N LYS A 789 -5.94 -14.64 7.37
CA LYS A 789 -6.69 -13.42 7.57
C LYS A 789 -6.44 -12.85 8.96
N VAL A 790 -6.18 -11.56 9.05
CA VAL A 790 -6.01 -10.85 10.32
C VAL A 790 -6.86 -9.59 10.30
N GLY A 791 -7.37 -9.20 11.47
CA GLY A 791 -8.23 -8.04 11.66
C GLY A 791 -7.53 -6.70 11.49
N ASN A 792 -8.31 -5.63 11.52
CA ASN A 792 -7.91 -4.28 11.17
C ASN A 792 -8.23 -3.31 12.29
N LEU A 793 -7.28 -2.45 12.62
CA LEU A 793 -7.46 -1.31 13.49
C LEU A 793 -7.46 -0.03 12.63
N GLU A 794 -8.53 0.19 11.87
CA GLU A 794 -8.63 1.27 10.88
C GLU A 794 -8.67 2.66 11.52
N GLU A 795 -9.14 2.75 12.75
CA GLU A 795 -9.20 3.98 13.54
C GLU A 795 -7.82 4.60 13.78
N SER A 796 -6.75 3.81 13.78
CA SER A 796 -5.39 4.33 13.95
C SER A 796 -4.91 5.19 12.78
N SER A 797 -5.49 5.04 11.58
CA SER A 797 -5.19 5.94 10.45
C SER A 797 -5.61 7.39 10.70
N ARG A 798 -6.43 7.64 11.71
CA ARG A 798 -6.89 8.97 12.12
C ARG A 798 -6.01 9.63 13.18
N THR A 799 -4.91 8.97 13.56
CA THR A 799 -3.97 9.49 14.57
C THR A 799 -2.93 10.45 13.99
N SER A 800 -2.73 10.44 12.68
CA SER A 800 -1.82 11.32 11.97
C SER A 800 -2.55 12.53 11.38
N GLY A 801 -1.97 13.72 11.52
CA GLY A 801 -2.47 14.95 10.91
C GLY A 801 -2.01 15.03 9.45
N THR A 802 -2.95 15.16 8.50
CA THR A 802 -2.66 15.53 7.12
C THR A 802 -3.04 17.00 6.94
N GLY A 803 -2.14 17.93 7.25
CA GLY A 803 -2.29 19.36 7.03
C GLY A 803 -1.18 19.89 6.11
N ILE A 804 -1.40 21.06 5.47
CA ILE A 804 -0.34 21.81 4.79
C ILE A 804 0.57 22.35 5.91
N GLY A 805 1.66 21.64 6.26
CA GLY A 805 2.55 22.03 7.36
C GLY A 805 3.03 20.84 8.23
N GLY A 806 2.67 19.62 7.88
CA GLY A 806 3.14 18.37 8.50
C GLY A 806 4.08 17.56 7.60
#